data_39b6cd27f92e4fc019ff878e1f08aef6
#
_entry.id   39b6cd27f92e4fc019ff878e1f08aef6
#
_cell.length_a   1.000
_cell.length_b   1.000
_cell.length_c   1.000
_cell.angle_alpha   90.00
_cell.angle_beta   90.00
_cell.angle_gamma   90.00
#
_symmetry.space_group_name_H-M   'P 1'
#
loop_
_entity.id
_entity.type
_entity.pdbx_description
1 polymer ?
#
loop_
_entity_poly.entity_id
_entity_poly.type
_entity_poly.pdbx_seq_one_letter_code
_entity_poly.pdbx_strand_id
1 'polypeptide(L)'
;MKKLLFLIFLVLSTGRVHATLIDSLHVTPSIDEQTFKNGTLDITFWNQGNSMVTYRLMDADGEVVAEGKLVKQVKPARQQFAIDVQKVKRWTAETPYQYTLCLNATPIKGKGPAEQVKQKVGFRLVAIRYAKLFLNGCPLFLKGINLHNMQPNMSRADMINILRLLKAHNINAVCTDRVDPLWYDLCDEYGFYACVELGRGEHIAAFKQLYNHPSIIMWSVGKAETNDVVISKLFETLKKEDTKRPVIWVDMPFTDKRCELYAPFAPTAKVADDFCNMGNPVAEKPQLLASYAQPNGNSYGAIDEYMSLHSRQPRYAGGFLCEGTLDNMLKGMPAMQEISYQMQSISTLSQAPRVGKVEVFNDSFYETLSNVTISWVVRHNGAAVLKGQYTKPFTVAPRKTTRINLGYADLFKTYPTGQLTLDVTYHQSVATPLVNKGQTVAKAQIVVRPFKADALPVPDVADANPSKLKLKRGQDIITIANNVCTVSFNKATGWLTRYDVFGHTMLADGGTLKPNFWRPLTSNDRAADGEKMFGPWQDPIYTLVSLDTQKLKNPDTQRTEVCVTAQYELKAQRIQLVISYTLNEQGALKVSQKVTPHDATTQPKVLRYGMMLQMPKNMSHSQYFGRGPEENYADRKASQFVGLYQFDSAQAQCPYEPYQEWGNHCDVRRWCQTNAQGLGLEVSSAATFNASAYVSTESTSAIILNIDLKQSGVNEMTNMGQYPEMMNDTRVLLHGQTFTFCLTPIGATAEEQ
;
A
#
# COMPACT_ATOMS: atom_id res chain seq x y z
N MET A 1 20.39 8.70 73.98
CA MET A 1 21.79 8.37 73.80
C MET A 1 21.98 6.87 73.68
N LYS A 2 22.09 6.31 72.51
CA LYS A 2 22.67 5.00 72.21
C LYS A 2 22.96 4.99 70.73
N LYS A 3 24.22 5.09 70.37
CA LYS A 3 24.74 4.98 69.00
C LYS A 3 24.60 3.51 68.57
N LEU A 4 23.90 3.23 67.49
CA LEU A 4 23.86 1.92 66.82
C LEU A 4 24.81 2.00 65.63
N LEU A 5 25.96 1.34 65.73
CA LEU A 5 26.92 1.15 64.66
C LEU A 5 26.36 0.09 63.70
N PHE A 6 26.06 0.46 62.45
CA PHE A 6 25.76 -0.50 61.38
C PHE A 6 27.09 -0.86 60.70
N LEU A 7 27.53 -2.06 60.92
CA LEU A 7 28.69 -2.66 60.21
C LEU A 7 28.16 -3.16 58.84
N ILE A 8 28.51 -2.46 57.75
CA ILE A 8 28.26 -2.93 56.41
C ILE A 8 29.34 -3.94 56.07
N PHE A 9 28.99 -5.22 56.02
CA PHE A 9 29.82 -6.27 55.43
C PHE A 9 29.80 -6.11 53.89
N LEU A 10 30.88 -5.51 53.35
CA LEU A 10 31.11 -5.51 51.91
C LEU A 10 31.61 -6.93 51.53
N VAL A 11 30.69 -7.80 51.09
CA VAL A 11 31.09 -9.07 50.49
C VAL A 11 31.67 -8.74 49.10
N LEU A 12 32.96 -8.59 49.03
CA LEU A 12 33.72 -8.65 47.78
C LEU A 12 33.59 -10.06 47.23
N SER A 13 32.58 -10.30 46.41
CA SER A 13 32.55 -11.45 45.51
C SER A 13 33.69 -11.23 44.49
N THR A 14 34.85 -11.78 44.74
CA THR A 14 35.86 -11.96 43.70
C THR A 14 35.36 -12.96 42.68
N GLY A 15 34.43 -12.53 41.82
CA GLY A 15 34.14 -13.20 40.60
C GLY A 15 35.41 -13.25 39.76
N ARG A 16 36.07 -14.38 39.72
CA ARG A 16 37.12 -14.62 38.72
C ARG A 16 36.51 -14.42 37.39
N VAL A 17 36.78 -13.31 36.71
CA VAL A 17 36.55 -13.14 35.27
C VAL A 17 37.41 -14.22 34.61
N HIS A 18 36.80 -15.36 34.27
CA HIS A 18 37.46 -16.32 33.43
C HIS A 18 37.63 -15.68 32.07
N ALA A 19 38.89 -15.46 31.66
CA ALA A 19 39.18 -15.02 30.30
C ALA A 19 38.58 -16.05 29.34
N THR A 20 37.80 -15.60 28.39
CA THR A 20 37.23 -16.42 27.33
C THR A 20 38.36 -17.04 26.52
N LEU A 21 38.29 -18.36 26.26
CA LEU A 21 39.27 -19.07 25.42
C LEU A 21 39.08 -18.75 23.93
N ILE A 22 37.86 -18.57 23.52
CA ILE A 22 37.47 -18.21 22.13
C ILE A 22 36.91 -16.80 22.13
N ASP A 23 37.50 -15.93 21.34
CA ASP A 23 37.11 -14.54 21.18
C ASP A 23 36.97 -14.20 19.67
N SER A 24 36.23 -13.16 19.38
CA SER A 24 36.10 -12.58 18.03
C SER A 24 35.80 -13.63 16.94
N LEU A 25 34.78 -14.47 17.18
CA LEU A 25 34.35 -15.49 16.23
C LEU A 25 33.65 -14.87 15.00
N HIS A 26 34.27 -15.07 13.83
CA HIS A 26 33.72 -14.71 12.53
C HIS A 26 33.44 -15.97 11.72
N VAL A 27 32.23 -16.11 11.20
CA VAL A 27 31.84 -17.18 10.29
C VAL A 27 31.38 -16.62 8.97
N THR A 28 31.98 -17.10 7.89
CA THR A 28 31.68 -16.65 6.53
C THR A 28 31.20 -17.85 5.72
N PRO A 29 29.87 -18.13 5.70
CA PRO A 29 29.33 -19.17 4.85
C PRO A 29 29.37 -18.73 3.38
N SER A 30 29.74 -19.66 2.51
CA SER A 30 29.70 -19.51 1.06
C SER A 30 29.05 -20.72 0.43
N ILE A 31 28.61 -20.59 -0.82
CA ILE A 31 27.99 -21.65 -1.61
C ILE A 31 28.73 -21.72 -2.93
N ASP A 32 28.94 -22.94 -3.44
CA ASP A 32 29.47 -23.15 -4.77
C ASP A 32 28.62 -22.45 -5.84
N GLU A 33 29.25 -21.55 -6.57
CA GLU A 33 28.59 -20.62 -7.50
C GLU A 33 28.10 -21.28 -8.80
N GLN A 34 28.57 -22.48 -9.10
CA GLN A 34 28.19 -23.20 -10.33
C GLN A 34 26.97 -24.08 -10.11
N THR A 35 26.95 -24.80 -9.00
CA THR A 35 25.91 -25.79 -8.74
C THR A 35 24.92 -25.39 -7.66
N PHE A 36 25.28 -24.44 -6.78
CA PHE A 36 24.53 -24.02 -5.60
C PHE A 36 24.13 -25.19 -4.66
N LYS A 37 24.89 -26.30 -4.71
CA LYS A 37 24.61 -27.55 -3.96
C LYS A 37 25.48 -27.73 -2.74
N ASN A 38 26.75 -27.34 -2.83
CA ASN A 38 27.72 -27.50 -1.76
C ASN A 38 28.07 -26.15 -1.17
N GLY A 39 28.49 -26.11 0.08
CA GLY A 39 28.90 -24.91 0.77
C GLY A 39 30.23 -25.10 1.48
N THR A 40 30.91 -23.99 1.71
CA THR A 40 32.10 -23.90 2.55
C THR A 40 31.85 -22.90 3.65
N LEU A 41 32.16 -23.26 4.88
CA LEU A 41 32.09 -22.39 6.04
C LEU A 41 33.49 -22.00 6.49
N ASP A 42 33.93 -20.79 6.14
CA ASP A 42 35.17 -20.21 6.62
C ASP A 42 34.95 -19.71 8.05
N ILE A 43 35.83 -20.13 8.97
CA ILE A 43 35.76 -19.81 10.39
C ILE A 43 37.06 -19.16 10.80
N THR A 44 36.97 -17.98 11.42
CA THR A 44 38.09 -17.25 12.02
C THR A 44 37.73 -16.88 13.45
N PHE A 45 38.62 -17.16 14.38
CA PHE A 45 38.48 -16.75 15.77
C PHE A 45 39.84 -16.48 16.41
N TRP A 46 39.86 -15.76 17.54
CA TRP A 46 41.05 -15.56 18.35
C TRP A 46 41.06 -16.57 19.51
N ASN A 47 42.07 -17.44 19.57
CA ASN A 47 42.29 -18.35 20.70
C ASN A 47 43.16 -17.68 21.74
N GLN A 48 42.61 -17.35 22.92
CA GLN A 48 43.24 -16.60 23.97
C GLN A 48 44.22 -17.43 24.84
N GLY A 49 44.12 -18.77 24.83
CA GLY A 49 44.88 -19.65 25.66
C GLY A 49 45.38 -20.89 24.95
N ASN A 50 46.23 -21.67 25.63
CA ASN A 50 46.64 -23.00 25.14
C ASN A 50 45.45 -23.96 25.29
N SER A 51 44.69 -24.17 24.21
CA SER A 51 43.53 -25.00 24.21
C SER A 51 43.52 -26.00 23.02
N MET A 52 42.84 -27.10 23.19
CA MET A 52 42.42 -27.97 22.13
C MET A 52 41.03 -27.55 21.70
N VAL A 53 40.84 -27.23 20.44
CA VAL A 53 39.54 -26.82 19.88
C VAL A 53 39.00 -27.91 18.99
N THR A 54 37.78 -28.34 19.29
CA THR A 54 36.99 -29.22 18.43
C THR A 54 35.80 -28.47 17.89
N TYR A 55 35.34 -28.83 16.70
CA TYR A 55 34.14 -28.27 16.11
C TYR A 55 33.13 -29.34 15.76
N ARG A 56 31.87 -28.97 15.80
CA ARG A 56 30.76 -29.77 15.34
C ARG A 56 29.74 -28.84 14.67
N LEU A 57 29.41 -29.11 13.41
CA LEU A 57 28.35 -28.45 12.67
C LEU A 57 27.14 -29.37 12.64
N MET A 58 26.02 -28.89 13.14
CA MET A 58 24.76 -29.66 13.20
C MET A 58 23.70 -28.97 12.32
N ASP A 59 22.84 -29.77 11.74
CA ASP A 59 21.68 -29.27 11.01
C ASP A 59 20.54 -28.79 11.95
N ALA A 60 19.39 -28.42 11.39
CA ALA A 60 18.25 -27.94 12.19
C ALA A 60 17.62 -29.01 13.07
N ASP A 61 17.78 -30.30 12.68
CA ASP A 61 17.27 -31.44 13.42
C ASP A 61 18.26 -31.91 14.51
N GLY A 62 19.45 -31.30 14.58
CA GLY A 62 20.51 -31.59 15.52
C GLY A 62 21.47 -32.71 15.04
N GLU A 63 21.30 -33.20 13.81
CA GLU A 63 22.19 -34.19 13.22
C GLU A 63 23.53 -33.58 12.83
N VAL A 64 24.63 -34.30 13.11
CA VAL A 64 25.99 -33.80 12.82
C VAL A 64 26.28 -33.95 11.33
N VAL A 65 26.49 -32.85 10.65
CA VAL A 65 26.84 -32.79 9.21
C VAL A 65 28.34 -32.68 8.96
N ALA A 66 29.08 -32.15 9.94
CA ALA A 66 30.53 -32.15 9.91
C ALA A 66 31.09 -32.02 11.34
N GLU A 67 32.20 -32.74 11.64
CA GLU A 67 32.90 -32.57 12.90
C GLU A 67 34.41 -32.78 12.73
N GLY A 68 35.19 -32.21 13.62
CA GLY A 68 36.65 -32.34 13.57
C GLY A 68 37.35 -31.69 14.75
N LYS A 69 38.67 -31.81 14.70
CA LYS A 69 39.56 -31.31 15.73
C LYS A 69 40.65 -30.44 15.09
N LEU A 70 40.81 -29.24 15.61
CA LEU A 70 41.94 -28.38 15.21
C LEU A 70 43.24 -28.89 15.79
N VAL A 71 44.30 -28.73 15.02
CA VAL A 71 45.68 -29.13 15.47
C VAL A 71 46.06 -28.29 16.70
N LYS A 72 46.79 -28.93 17.63
CA LYS A 72 47.28 -28.34 18.87
C LYS A 72 47.86 -26.95 18.67
N GLN A 73 47.32 -25.97 19.36
CA GLN A 73 47.90 -24.66 19.43
C GLN A 73 48.66 -24.45 20.76
N VAL A 74 49.86 -23.99 20.65
CA VAL A 74 50.77 -23.81 21.82
C VAL A 74 50.77 -22.38 22.30
N LYS A 75 50.25 -21.40 21.51
CA LYS A 75 50.29 -19.96 21.85
C LYS A 75 48.98 -19.29 21.47
N PRO A 76 48.53 -18.22 22.17
CA PRO A 76 47.44 -17.37 21.76
C PRO A 76 47.67 -16.84 20.35
N ALA A 77 46.68 -17.03 19.44
CA ALA A 77 46.76 -16.55 18.07
C ALA A 77 45.40 -16.62 17.36
N ARG A 78 45.29 -15.87 16.27
CA ARG A 78 44.20 -16.00 15.31
C ARG A 78 44.25 -17.37 14.67
N GLN A 79 43.08 -18.05 14.67
CA GLN A 79 42.89 -19.33 14.05
C GLN A 79 41.98 -19.14 12.83
N GLN A 80 42.27 -19.91 11.78
CA GLN A 80 41.41 -19.95 10.58
C GLN A 80 41.36 -21.40 10.06
N PHE A 81 40.15 -21.85 9.69
CA PHE A 81 39.93 -23.10 9.04
C PHE A 81 38.59 -23.07 8.27
N ALA A 82 38.40 -24.03 7.37
CA ALA A 82 37.19 -24.16 6.59
C ALA A 82 36.53 -25.50 6.82
N ILE A 83 35.20 -25.55 6.71
CA ILE A 83 34.39 -26.78 6.74
C ILE A 83 33.62 -26.87 5.42
N ASP A 84 33.84 -27.92 4.67
CA ASP A 84 33.08 -28.23 3.47
C ASP A 84 31.81 -29.02 3.82
N VAL A 85 30.65 -28.54 3.33
CA VAL A 85 29.35 -29.12 3.57
C VAL A 85 28.71 -29.53 2.24
N GLN A 86 28.42 -30.83 2.11
CA GLN A 86 27.77 -31.37 0.91
C GLN A 86 26.26 -31.19 0.99
N LYS A 87 25.62 -30.89 -0.16
CA LYS A 87 24.16 -30.74 -0.28
C LYS A 87 23.56 -29.78 0.74
N VAL A 88 24.19 -28.62 0.89
CA VAL A 88 23.80 -27.60 1.87
C VAL A 88 22.38 -27.08 1.63
N LYS A 89 21.58 -27.02 2.70
CA LYS A 89 20.30 -26.31 2.69
C LYS A 89 20.57 -24.83 2.83
N ARG A 90 20.08 -24.04 1.87
CA ARG A 90 20.38 -22.61 1.76
C ARG A 90 19.45 -21.79 2.65
N TRP A 91 20.00 -20.73 3.23
CA TRP A 91 19.21 -19.71 3.92
C TRP A 91 18.64 -18.68 2.92
N THR A 92 17.35 -18.37 3.04
CA THR A 92 16.66 -17.27 2.37
C THR A 92 15.56 -16.72 3.28
N ALA A 93 15.02 -15.53 3.02
CA ALA A 93 13.86 -15.04 3.78
C ALA A 93 12.58 -15.86 3.56
N GLU A 94 12.49 -16.63 2.46
CA GLU A 94 11.38 -17.55 2.20
C GLU A 94 11.57 -18.91 2.89
N THR A 95 12.83 -19.35 3.06
CA THR A 95 13.22 -20.63 3.67
C THR A 95 14.42 -20.41 4.60
N PRO A 96 14.21 -19.91 5.85
CA PRO A 96 15.28 -19.46 6.74
C PRO A 96 15.96 -20.63 7.46
N TYR A 97 16.62 -21.51 6.69
CA TYR A 97 17.28 -22.69 7.22
C TYR A 97 18.62 -22.36 7.90
N GLN A 98 18.80 -22.76 9.15
CA GLN A 98 20.01 -22.52 9.94
C GLN A 98 20.64 -23.82 10.41
N TYR A 99 21.98 -23.86 10.33
CA TYR A 99 22.83 -24.81 11.00
C TYR A 99 23.29 -24.24 12.35
N THR A 100 23.84 -25.11 13.21
CA THR A 100 24.46 -24.70 14.49
C THR A 100 25.91 -25.17 14.52
N LEU A 101 26.85 -24.22 14.48
CA LEU A 101 28.26 -24.45 14.73
C LEU A 101 28.50 -24.45 16.24
N CYS A 102 29.10 -25.54 16.78
CA CYS A 102 29.58 -25.63 18.15
C CYS A 102 31.10 -25.70 18.13
N LEU A 103 31.78 -24.76 18.77
CA LEU A 103 33.23 -24.84 19.05
C LEU A 103 33.42 -25.14 20.53
N ASN A 104 34.21 -26.17 20.83
CA ASN A 104 34.54 -26.54 22.20
C ASN A 104 36.05 -26.35 22.40
N ALA A 105 36.44 -25.43 23.29
CA ALA A 105 37.84 -25.18 23.66
C ALA A 105 38.14 -25.81 25.04
N THR A 106 39.08 -26.74 25.06
CA THR A 106 39.53 -27.41 26.31
C THR A 106 40.98 -27.01 26.61
N PRO A 107 41.29 -26.43 27.78
CA PRO A 107 42.66 -26.08 28.13
C PRO A 107 43.61 -27.27 28.12
N ILE A 108 44.80 -27.14 27.51
CA ILE A 108 45.76 -28.22 27.40
C ILE A 108 46.62 -28.38 28.70
N LYS A 109 46.91 -27.26 29.36
CA LYS A 109 47.61 -27.18 30.65
C LYS A 109 46.96 -26.12 31.50
N GLY A 110 46.31 -26.51 32.58
CA GLY A 110 45.66 -25.59 33.51
C GLY A 110 44.35 -26.16 34.08
N LYS A 111 43.91 -25.63 35.22
CA LYS A 111 42.67 -26.02 35.91
C LYS A 111 41.50 -25.10 35.49
N GLY A 112 41.30 -24.82 34.20
CA GLY A 112 40.16 -24.05 33.71
C GLY A 112 39.04 -24.91 33.18
N PRO A 113 37.79 -24.49 33.23
CA PRO A 113 36.67 -25.19 32.58
C PRO A 113 36.83 -25.15 31.04
N ALA A 114 36.26 -26.14 30.38
CA ALA A 114 36.06 -26.13 28.93
C ALA A 114 35.05 -25.03 28.60
N GLU A 115 35.30 -24.31 27.51
CA GLU A 115 34.37 -23.32 26.96
C GLU A 115 33.67 -23.86 25.72
N GLN A 116 32.38 -23.61 25.62
CA GLN A 116 31.59 -23.92 24.44
C GLN A 116 30.98 -22.65 23.86
N VAL A 117 31.25 -22.38 22.58
CA VAL A 117 30.63 -21.30 21.80
C VAL A 117 29.71 -21.92 20.76
N LYS A 118 28.47 -21.44 20.71
CA LYS A 118 27.47 -21.83 19.69
C LYS A 118 27.16 -20.64 18.79
N GLN A 119 27.20 -20.87 17.48
CA GLN A 119 26.86 -19.87 16.46
C GLN A 119 25.87 -20.47 15.47
N LYS A 120 24.74 -19.76 15.24
CA LYS A 120 23.82 -20.06 14.13
C LYS A 120 24.47 -19.67 12.80
N VAL A 121 24.27 -20.50 11.78
CA VAL A 121 24.87 -20.34 10.45
C VAL A 121 23.84 -20.55 9.37
N GLY A 122 23.70 -19.59 8.47
CA GLY A 122 22.87 -19.72 7.26
C GLY A 122 23.74 -19.64 6.01
N PHE A 123 23.77 -20.71 5.22
CA PHE A 123 24.53 -20.71 3.96
C PHE A 123 23.81 -19.91 2.90
N ARG A 124 24.43 -18.85 2.43
CA ARG A 124 23.93 -17.97 1.37
C ARG A 124 25.04 -17.33 0.57
N LEU A 125 24.70 -16.88 -0.65
CA LEU A 125 25.59 -16.13 -1.52
C LEU A 125 24.85 -14.91 -2.04
N VAL A 126 25.31 -13.71 -1.70
CA VAL A 126 24.89 -12.42 -2.28
C VAL A 126 25.87 -12.05 -3.39
N ALA A 127 25.40 -11.71 -4.57
CA ALA A 127 26.27 -11.34 -5.68
C ALA A 127 25.65 -10.24 -6.55
N ILE A 128 26.48 -9.33 -7.05
CA ILE A 128 26.12 -8.38 -8.10
C ILE A 128 26.77 -8.88 -9.39
N ARG A 129 25.92 -9.21 -10.39
CA ARG A 129 26.35 -9.70 -11.70
C ARG A 129 25.40 -9.19 -12.78
N TYR A 130 25.94 -8.87 -13.95
CA TYR A 130 25.13 -8.42 -15.08
C TYR A 130 24.18 -7.27 -14.71
N ALA A 131 24.66 -6.31 -13.92
CA ALA A 131 23.89 -5.20 -13.39
C ALA A 131 22.62 -5.61 -12.59
N LYS A 132 22.64 -6.78 -11.93
CA LYS A 132 21.54 -7.29 -11.10
C LYS A 132 22.07 -7.75 -9.76
N LEU A 133 21.21 -7.65 -8.73
CA LEU A 133 21.46 -8.21 -7.40
C LEU A 133 20.88 -9.62 -7.32
N PHE A 134 21.69 -10.57 -6.87
CA PHE A 134 21.32 -11.98 -6.74
C PHE A 134 21.48 -12.47 -5.30
N LEU A 135 20.60 -13.39 -4.92
CA LEU A 135 20.79 -14.26 -3.75
C LEU A 135 20.75 -15.71 -4.24
N ASN A 136 21.75 -16.52 -3.84
CA ASN A 136 21.82 -17.94 -4.18
C ASN A 136 21.54 -18.26 -5.67
N GLY A 137 21.95 -17.38 -6.57
CA GLY A 137 21.76 -17.51 -8.02
C GLY A 137 20.40 -17.06 -8.58
N CYS A 138 19.46 -16.65 -7.73
CA CYS A 138 18.18 -16.06 -8.17
C CYS A 138 18.20 -14.55 -8.03
N PRO A 139 17.54 -13.79 -8.93
CA PRO A 139 17.38 -12.35 -8.76
C PRO A 139 16.73 -12.04 -7.40
N LEU A 140 17.23 -11.04 -6.70
CA LEU A 140 16.70 -10.61 -5.42
C LEU A 140 15.77 -9.41 -5.61
N PHE A 141 14.57 -9.50 -5.04
CA PHE A 141 13.62 -8.41 -5.00
C PHE A 141 13.22 -8.08 -3.56
N LEU A 142 13.55 -6.88 -3.10
CA LEU A 142 13.30 -6.43 -1.74
C LEU A 142 11.99 -5.63 -1.67
N LYS A 143 11.04 -6.16 -0.91
CA LYS A 143 9.81 -5.51 -0.45
C LYS A 143 10.08 -5.02 0.96
N GLY A 144 10.85 -3.95 1.08
CA GLY A 144 11.45 -3.52 2.34
C GLY A 144 10.74 -2.36 3.02
N ILE A 145 11.16 -2.11 4.27
CA ILE A 145 10.74 -0.97 5.09
C ILE A 145 11.93 -0.41 5.87
N ASN A 146 12.00 0.92 5.99
CA ASN A 146 12.96 1.61 6.87
C ASN A 146 12.43 1.66 8.31
N LEU A 147 13.28 1.29 9.28
CA LEU A 147 12.97 1.18 10.70
C LEU A 147 14.08 1.84 11.56
N HIS A 148 14.41 3.12 11.30
CA HIS A 148 15.49 3.79 12.01
C HIS A 148 15.09 4.26 13.43
N ASN A 149 13.83 4.66 13.64
CA ASN A 149 13.36 5.19 14.92
C ASN A 149 12.69 4.14 15.83
N MET A 150 13.13 2.88 15.77
CA MET A 150 12.61 1.86 16.68
C MET A 150 13.00 2.17 18.12
N GLN A 151 12.07 1.95 19.05
CA GLN A 151 12.33 2.17 20.48
C GLN A 151 13.54 1.35 20.96
N PRO A 152 14.47 1.95 21.72
CA PRO A 152 15.54 1.19 22.36
C PRO A 152 14.95 0.22 23.41
N ASN A 153 15.67 -0.89 23.68
CA ASN A 153 15.30 -1.86 24.72
C ASN A 153 13.94 -2.54 24.55
N MET A 154 13.52 -2.81 23.32
CA MET A 154 12.30 -3.57 23.04
C MET A 154 12.40 -5.00 23.56
N SER A 155 11.31 -5.53 24.09
CA SER A 155 11.24 -6.95 24.45
C SER A 155 11.28 -7.84 23.20
N ARG A 156 11.71 -9.11 23.37
CA ARG A 156 11.63 -10.11 22.29
C ARG A 156 10.20 -10.25 21.74
N ALA A 157 9.20 -10.15 22.60
CA ALA A 157 7.79 -10.25 22.21
C ALA A 157 7.35 -9.08 21.32
N ASP A 158 7.76 -7.85 21.63
CA ASP A 158 7.44 -6.67 20.82
C ASP A 158 8.11 -6.73 19.46
N MET A 159 9.37 -7.16 19.41
CA MET A 159 10.08 -7.39 18.14
C MET A 159 9.36 -8.41 17.26
N ILE A 160 8.92 -9.54 17.83
CA ILE A 160 8.13 -10.56 17.11
C ILE A 160 6.80 -9.99 16.62
N ASN A 161 6.13 -9.15 17.41
CA ASN A 161 4.89 -8.52 16.99
C ASN A 161 5.09 -7.58 15.78
N ILE A 162 6.19 -6.83 15.76
CA ILE A 162 6.56 -6.03 14.59
C ILE A 162 6.80 -6.94 13.38
N LEU A 163 7.62 -7.99 13.51
CA LEU A 163 7.88 -8.91 12.40
C LEU A 163 6.60 -9.60 11.90
N ARG A 164 5.67 -9.93 12.81
CA ARG A 164 4.35 -10.46 12.45
C ARG A 164 3.53 -9.46 11.64
N LEU A 165 3.52 -8.20 12.05
CA LEU A 165 2.84 -7.11 11.33
C LEU A 165 3.45 -6.91 9.94
N LEU A 166 4.77 -6.86 9.83
CA LEU A 166 5.47 -6.75 8.56
C LEU A 166 5.15 -7.93 7.62
N LYS A 167 5.15 -9.16 8.15
CA LYS A 167 4.79 -10.36 7.37
C LYS A 167 3.35 -10.33 6.87
N ALA A 168 2.42 -9.80 7.69
CA ALA A 168 1.01 -9.61 7.30
C ALA A 168 0.86 -8.61 6.14
N HIS A 169 1.80 -7.69 5.98
CA HIS A 169 1.86 -6.74 4.88
C HIS A 169 2.78 -7.17 3.72
N ASN A 170 3.18 -8.45 3.68
CA ASN A 170 4.05 -9.03 2.65
C ASN A 170 5.45 -8.38 2.55
N ILE A 171 5.91 -7.73 3.61
CA ILE A 171 7.28 -7.20 3.72
C ILE A 171 8.25 -8.37 3.92
N ASN A 172 9.37 -8.35 3.21
CA ASN A 172 10.42 -9.38 3.29
C ASN A 172 11.79 -8.82 3.69
N ALA A 173 11.92 -7.49 3.84
CA ALA A 173 13.20 -6.85 4.13
C ALA A 173 13.04 -5.66 5.09
N VAL A 174 14.07 -5.40 5.89
CA VAL A 174 14.16 -4.26 6.80
C VAL A 174 15.48 -3.52 6.61
N CYS A 175 15.44 -2.19 6.68
CA CYS A 175 16.65 -1.36 6.79
C CYS A 175 16.59 -0.63 8.14
N THR A 176 17.66 -0.73 8.95
CA THR A 176 17.67 -0.17 10.31
C THR A 176 19.09 0.16 10.75
N ASP A 177 19.21 1.17 11.62
CA ASP A 177 20.43 1.55 12.33
C ASP A 177 20.59 0.82 13.69
N ARG A 178 19.65 -0.09 14.01
CA ARG A 178 19.64 -0.84 15.26
C ARG A 178 20.81 -1.82 15.31
N VAL A 179 21.53 -1.80 16.42
CA VAL A 179 22.71 -2.67 16.66
C VAL A 179 22.46 -3.80 17.68
N ASP A 180 21.19 -4.06 18.03
CA ASP A 180 20.81 -5.13 18.96
C ASP A 180 20.82 -6.50 18.22
N PRO A 181 21.73 -7.44 18.58
CA PRO A 181 21.82 -8.73 17.91
C PRO A 181 20.53 -9.55 17.95
N LEU A 182 19.73 -9.42 19.01
CA LEU A 182 18.45 -10.15 19.14
C LEU A 182 17.51 -9.85 17.98
N TRP A 183 17.50 -8.60 17.46
CA TRP A 183 16.69 -8.25 16.30
C TRP A 183 17.08 -9.07 15.07
N TYR A 184 18.39 -9.24 14.85
CA TYR A 184 18.90 -10.02 13.70
C TYR A 184 18.78 -11.52 13.91
N ASP A 185 18.90 -12.02 15.15
CA ASP A 185 18.56 -13.42 15.47
C ASP A 185 17.13 -13.74 15.06
N LEU A 186 16.18 -12.83 15.31
CA LEU A 186 14.78 -12.96 14.90
C LEU A 186 14.60 -12.85 13.38
N CYS A 187 15.33 -11.95 12.72
CA CYS A 187 15.34 -11.87 11.25
C CYS A 187 15.90 -13.16 10.62
N ASP A 188 16.95 -13.72 11.22
CA ASP A 188 17.54 -15.01 10.81
C ASP A 188 16.58 -16.17 10.97
N GLU A 189 15.86 -16.21 12.09
CA GLU A 189 14.91 -17.29 12.45
C GLU A 189 13.63 -17.23 11.61
N TYR A 190 13.08 -16.03 11.42
CA TYR A 190 11.76 -15.85 10.80
C TYR A 190 11.79 -15.46 9.33
N GLY A 191 12.97 -15.26 8.78
CA GLY A 191 13.16 -15.00 7.35
C GLY A 191 12.82 -13.57 6.94
N PHE A 192 13.71 -12.64 7.31
CA PHE A 192 13.74 -11.27 6.78
C PHE A 192 15.13 -10.94 6.28
N TYR A 193 15.23 -10.28 5.13
CA TYR A 193 16.48 -9.69 4.68
C TYR A 193 16.74 -8.42 5.48
N ALA A 194 18.00 -8.17 5.85
CA ALA A 194 18.37 -6.98 6.58
C ALA A 194 19.44 -6.17 5.84
N CYS A 195 19.22 -4.87 5.78
CA CYS A 195 20.22 -3.84 5.50
C CYS A 195 20.54 -3.14 6.83
N VAL A 196 21.80 -3.13 7.23
CA VAL A 196 22.23 -2.46 8.47
C VAL A 196 22.88 -1.14 8.11
N GLU A 197 22.29 -0.05 8.60
CA GLU A 197 22.87 1.27 8.44
C GLU A 197 23.84 1.57 9.58
N LEU A 198 25.10 1.69 9.23
CA LEU A 198 26.20 2.01 10.13
C LEU A 198 26.61 3.46 9.91
N GLY A 199 25.77 4.42 10.28
CA GLY A 199 26.02 5.84 10.14
C GLY A 199 27.19 6.38 10.99
N ARG A 200 27.13 7.61 11.47
CA ARG A 200 28.17 8.23 12.32
C ARG A 200 28.09 7.71 13.76
N GLY A 201 29.13 7.04 14.29
CA GLY A 201 29.18 6.54 15.69
C GLY A 201 30.08 5.32 15.90
N GLU A 202 29.71 4.39 16.76
CA GLU A 202 30.48 3.17 17.14
C GLU A 202 30.40 2.04 16.10
N HIS A 203 30.68 2.33 14.84
CA HIS A 203 30.33 1.51 13.68
C HIS A 203 31.07 0.17 13.59
N ILE A 204 32.38 0.16 13.90
CA ILE A 204 33.19 -1.06 13.73
C ILE A 204 32.87 -2.10 14.80
N ALA A 205 32.52 -1.67 16.02
CA ALA A 205 32.09 -2.59 17.07
C ALA A 205 30.74 -3.26 16.70
N ALA A 206 29.77 -2.47 16.25
CA ALA A 206 28.48 -2.96 15.77
C ALA A 206 28.64 -3.91 14.57
N PHE A 207 29.46 -3.54 13.58
CA PHE A 207 29.77 -4.40 12.43
C PHE A 207 30.29 -5.77 12.88
N LYS A 208 31.29 -5.82 13.76
CA LYS A 208 31.89 -7.07 14.26
C LYS A 208 30.88 -7.93 15.02
N GLN A 209 30.02 -7.30 15.82
CA GLN A 209 28.99 -7.99 16.59
C GLN A 209 27.92 -8.62 15.68
N LEU A 210 27.55 -7.94 14.59
CA LEU A 210 26.47 -8.34 13.70
C LEU A 210 26.93 -9.16 12.49
N TYR A 211 28.23 -9.35 12.29
CA TYR A 211 28.81 -9.95 11.08
C TYR A 211 28.25 -11.35 10.76
N ASN A 212 27.99 -12.17 11.77
CA ASN A 212 27.62 -13.56 11.60
C ASN A 212 26.17 -13.84 11.21
N HIS A 213 25.30 -12.80 11.19
CA HIS A 213 23.88 -12.95 10.87
C HIS A 213 23.62 -13.20 9.38
N PRO A 214 22.99 -14.33 8.99
CA PRO A 214 22.68 -14.61 7.60
C PRO A 214 21.61 -13.68 7.01
N SER A 215 20.72 -13.10 7.83
CA SER A 215 19.72 -12.11 7.39
C SER A 215 20.34 -10.84 6.84
N ILE A 216 21.50 -10.43 7.36
CA ILE A 216 22.20 -9.23 6.89
C ILE A 216 22.81 -9.53 5.52
N ILE A 217 22.20 -8.99 4.47
CA ILE A 217 22.60 -9.20 3.08
C ILE A 217 23.36 -8.02 2.49
N MET A 218 23.34 -6.88 3.16
CA MET A 218 24.07 -5.67 2.79
C MET A 218 24.30 -4.76 3.98
N TRP A 219 25.27 -3.88 3.85
CA TRP A 219 25.57 -2.80 4.78
C TRP A 219 25.27 -1.45 4.15
N SER A 220 24.92 -0.45 4.94
CA SER A 220 24.73 0.94 4.50
C SER A 220 25.56 1.87 5.35
N VAL A 221 26.13 2.89 4.73
CA VAL A 221 26.74 4.03 5.44
C VAL A 221 25.76 5.22 5.54
N GLY A 222 24.51 5.03 5.15
CA GLY A 222 23.48 6.05 5.18
C GLY A 222 23.65 7.10 4.09
N LYS A 223 22.95 8.23 4.30
CA LYS A 223 23.00 9.40 3.41
C LYS A 223 24.02 10.40 3.91
N ALA A 224 25.03 10.70 3.10
CA ALA A 224 26.04 11.70 3.41
C ALA A 224 26.61 12.29 2.12
N GLU A 225 27.26 13.44 2.23
CA GLU A 225 28.00 14.01 1.12
C GLU A 225 29.17 13.09 0.71
N THR A 226 29.41 12.94 -0.58
CA THR A 226 30.44 12.03 -1.09
C THR A 226 31.88 12.43 -0.76
N ASN A 227 32.08 13.64 -0.28
CA ASN A 227 33.35 14.17 0.24
C ASN A 227 33.48 14.05 1.76
N ASP A 228 32.51 13.47 2.46
CA ASP A 228 32.61 13.21 3.90
C ASP A 228 33.73 12.19 4.20
N VAL A 229 34.81 12.66 4.81
CA VAL A 229 36.02 11.87 5.08
C VAL A 229 35.74 10.71 6.04
N VAL A 230 34.87 10.93 7.04
CA VAL A 230 34.54 9.92 8.05
C VAL A 230 33.75 8.78 7.41
N ILE A 231 32.75 9.14 6.63
CA ILE A 231 31.88 8.17 5.92
C ILE A 231 32.66 7.44 4.82
N SER A 232 33.53 8.15 4.06
CA SER A 232 34.42 7.51 3.08
C SER A 232 35.32 6.46 3.73
N LYS A 233 35.95 6.77 4.87
CA LYS A 233 36.78 5.83 5.58
C LYS A 233 36.00 4.64 6.12
N LEU A 234 34.79 4.87 6.63
CA LEU A 234 33.88 3.79 7.06
C LEU A 234 33.54 2.88 5.89
N PHE A 235 33.10 3.44 4.76
CA PHE A 235 32.77 2.70 3.54
C PHE A 235 33.94 1.81 3.09
N GLU A 236 35.15 2.37 2.99
CA GLU A 236 36.33 1.61 2.59
C GLU A 236 36.69 0.50 3.61
N THR A 237 36.51 0.77 4.91
CA THR A 237 36.75 -0.22 5.97
C THR A 237 35.76 -1.38 5.84
N LEU A 238 34.47 -1.10 5.68
CA LEU A 238 33.45 -2.15 5.51
C LEU A 238 33.72 -2.99 4.26
N LYS A 239 34.07 -2.38 3.15
CA LYS A 239 34.44 -3.09 1.90
C LYS A 239 35.67 -3.98 2.06
N LYS A 240 36.62 -3.59 2.90
CA LYS A 240 37.85 -4.37 3.19
C LYS A 240 37.55 -5.55 4.12
N GLU A 241 36.73 -5.33 5.16
CA GLU A 241 36.43 -6.34 6.18
C GLU A 241 35.39 -7.35 5.67
N ASP A 242 34.46 -6.92 4.79
CA ASP A 242 33.45 -7.78 4.21
C ASP A 242 33.43 -7.67 2.68
N THR A 243 34.06 -8.63 2.02
CA THR A 243 34.12 -8.70 0.56
C THR A 243 32.95 -9.45 -0.09
N LYS A 244 32.01 -9.97 0.74
CA LYS A 244 30.93 -10.84 0.28
C LYS A 244 29.58 -10.10 0.17
N ARG A 245 29.37 -9.07 0.99
CA ARG A 245 28.16 -8.29 1.01
C ARG A 245 28.39 -6.90 0.41
N PRO A 246 27.45 -6.38 -0.42
CA PRO A 246 27.57 -5.02 -0.91
C PRO A 246 27.48 -4.01 0.23
N VAL A 247 28.20 -2.90 0.08
CA VAL A 247 28.08 -1.72 0.94
C VAL A 247 27.44 -0.62 0.13
N ILE A 248 26.29 -0.12 0.57
CA ILE A 248 25.59 0.98 -0.09
C ILE A 248 25.90 2.31 0.57
N TRP A 249 25.97 3.35 -0.25
CA TRP A 249 26.04 4.74 0.16
C TRP A 249 24.85 5.45 -0.50
N VAL A 250 23.89 5.86 0.30
CA VAL A 250 22.63 6.44 -0.17
C VAL A 250 22.91 7.76 -0.93
N ASP A 251 22.28 7.92 -2.10
CA ASP A 251 22.48 9.05 -3.04
C ASP A 251 23.89 9.20 -3.60
N MET A 252 24.78 8.22 -3.44
CA MET A 252 26.06 8.25 -4.15
C MET A 252 25.79 8.27 -5.66
N PRO A 253 26.41 9.21 -6.43
CA PRO A 253 26.23 9.24 -7.87
C PRO A 253 26.60 7.90 -8.50
N PHE A 254 25.74 7.39 -9.40
CA PHE A 254 26.02 6.12 -10.11
C PHE A 254 27.30 6.20 -10.99
N THR A 255 27.79 7.40 -11.30
CA THR A 255 29.04 7.64 -12.00
C THR A 255 30.28 7.47 -11.13
N ASP A 256 30.13 7.47 -9.78
CA ASP A 256 31.22 7.19 -8.86
C ASP A 256 31.66 5.72 -8.99
N LYS A 257 32.98 5.49 -9.11
CA LYS A 257 33.55 4.14 -9.26
C LYS A 257 33.34 3.26 -8.03
N ARG A 258 33.11 3.85 -6.86
CA ARG A 258 32.81 3.13 -5.59
C ARG A 258 31.39 2.59 -5.57
N CYS A 259 30.47 3.16 -6.34
CA CYS A 259 29.08 2.74 -6.42
C CYS A 259 28.94 1.40 -7.15
N GLU A 260 28.66 0.32 -6.45
CA GLU A 260 28.38 -1.00 -7.03
C GLU A 260 26.88 -1.24 -7.18
N LEU A 261 26.09 -0.64 -6.32
CA LEU A 261 24.63 -0.69 -6.27
C LEU A 261 24.10 0.74 -6.11
N TYR A 262 23.36 1.22 -7.09
CA TYR A 262 22.79 2.57 -7.03
C TYR A 262 21.61 2.60 -6.09
N ALA A 263 21.70 3.41 -5.03
CA ALA A 263 20.72 3.48 -3.95
C ALA A 263 20.16 4.90 -3.78
N PRO A 264 19.28 5.37 -4.70
CA PRO A 264 18.70 6.71 -4.60
C PRO A 264 17.68 6.79 -3.46
N PHE A 265 17.60 7.98 -2.82
CA PHE A 265 16.62 8.31 -1.81
C PHE A 265 15.39 8.96 -2.44
N ALA A 266 14.23 8.37 -2.23
CA ALA A 266 12.91 8.86 -2.62
C ALA A 266 12.77 9.29 -4.12
N PRO A 267 13.25 8.52 -5.10
CA PRO A 267 12.95 8.79 -6.51
C PRO A 267 11.49 8.45 -6.82
N THR A 268 10.89 9.09 -7.83
CA THR A 268 9.62 8.62 -8.39
C THR A 268 9.81 7.28 -9.11
N ALA A 269 8.74 6.51 -9.27
CA ALA A 269 8.77 5.28 -10.07
C ALA A 269 9.28 5.53 -11.49
N LYS A 270 8.90 6.67 -12.10
CA LYS A 270 9.40 7.09 -13.42
C LYS A 270 10.90 7.31 -13.42
N VAL A 271 11.47 8.02 -12.45
CA VAL A 271 12.92 8.26 -12.35
C VAL A 271 13.67 6.94 -12.17
N ALA A 272 13.10 6.02 -11.38
CA ALA A 272 13.67 4.68 -11.21
C ALA A 272 13.64 3.87 -12.53
N ASP A 273 12.55 3.95 -13.28
CA ASP A 273 12.41 3.32 -14.60
C ASP A 273 13.39 3.91 -15.61
N ASP A 274 13.47 5.24 -15.69
CA ASP A 274 14.39 5.97 -16.58
C ASP A 274 15.85 5.56 -16.33
N PHE A 275 16.28 5.43 -15.06
CA PHE A 275 17.62 4.94 -14.71
C PHE A 275 17.85 3.52 -15.25
N CYS A 276 16.89 2.63 -15.06
CA CYS A 276 17.01 1.26 -15.56
C CYS A 276 17.05 1.15 -17.08
N ASN A 277 16.52 2.13 -17.81
CA ASN A 277 16.53 2.22 -19.27
C ASN A 277 17.79 2.90 -19.84
N MET A 278 18.66 3.47 -18.99
CA MET A 278 19.90 4.07 -19.47
C MET A 278 20.83 3.03 -20.10
N GLY A 279 21.11 3.18 -21.39
CA GLY A 279 22.04 2.33 -22.17
C GLY A 279 23.52 2.70 -22.01
N ASN A 280 23.90 3.40 -20.93
CA ASN A 280 25.27 3.80 -20.67
C ASN A 280 25.97 2.75 -19.80
N PRO A 281 27.17 2.22 -20.19
CA PRO A 281 27.92 1.26 -19.38
C PRO A 281 28.21 1.72 -17.93
N VAL A 282 28.34 3.03 -17.70
CA VAL A 282 28.54 3.58 -16.35
C VAL A 282 27.28 3.43 -15.47
N ALA A 283 26.10 3.43 -16.10
CA ALA A 283 24.82 3.22 -15.44
C ALA A 283 24.42 1.73 -15.35
N GLU A 284 25.21 0.79 -15.88
CA GLU A 284 24.97 -0.65 -15.81
C GLU A 284 25.21 -1.20 -14.40
N LYS A 285 24.39 -0.75 -13.45
CA LYS A 285 24.40 -1.16 -12.03
C LYS A 285 23.01 -1.59 -11.61
N PRO A 286 22.86 -2.49 -10.64
CA PRO A 286 21.56 -2.72 -10.03
C PRO A 286 21.09 -1.45 -9.30
N GLN A 287 19.77 -1.28 -9.22
CA GLN A 287 19.15 -0.20 -8.48
C GLN A 287 18.35 -0.77 -7.31
N LEU A 288 18.52 -0.16 -6.15
CA LEU A 288 17.76 -0.43 -4.94
C LEU A 288 17.29 0.91 -4.35
N LEU A 289 16.00 1.14 -4.22
CA LEU A 289 15.52 2.39 -3.65
C LEU A 289 15.82 2.41 -2.15
N ALA A 290 16.70 3.32 -1.71
CA ALA A 290 17.03 3.47 -0.29
C ALA A 290 15.80 3.90 0.53
N SER A 291 14.90 4.66 -0.08
CA SER A 291 13.59 5.02 0.46
C SER A 291 12.62 5.32 -0.66
N TYR A 292 11.34 5.02 -0.50
CA TYR A 292 10.26 5.41 -1.42
C TYR A 292 8.91 5.43 -0.70
N ALA A 293 7.89 6.09 -1.29
CA ALA A 293 6.52 6.20 -0.77
C ALA A 293 6.44 6.77 0.65
N GLN A 294 6.49 8.11 0.76
CA GLN A 294 6.49 8.80 2.05
C GLN A 294 5.14 8.72 2.77
N PRO A 295 5.11 8.47 4.10
CA PRO A 295 3.89 8.28 4.90
C PRO A 295 3.26 9.60 5.36
N ASN A 296 3.09 10.57 4.48
CA ASN A 296 2.62 11.91 4.83
C ASN A 296 1.10 12.01 4.77
N GLY A 297 0.40 11.67 5.85
CA GLY A 297 -1.06 11.75 5.92
C GLY A 297 -1.74 10.81 4.91
N ASN A 298 -2.68 11.32 4.11
CA ASN A 298 -3.31 10.56 3.03
C ASN A 298 -2.37 10.47 1.83
N SER A 299 -1.63 9.38 1.75
CA SER A 299 -0.52 9.14 0.80
C SER A 299 -0.50 7.69 0.29
N TYR A 300 0.65 7.20 -0.16
CA TYR A 300 0.89 5.85 -0.71
C TYR A 300 0.12 5.56 -2.00
N GLY A 301 -0.11 6.55 -2.83
CA GLY A 301 -0.53 6.33 -4.21
C GLY A 301 0.60 5.75 -5.07
N ALA A 302 0.25 5.15 -6.21
CA ALA A 302 1.19 4.65 -7.21
C ALA A 302 2.19 3.57 -6.73
N ILE A 303 1.88 2.82 -5.67
CA ILE A 303 2.70 1.68 -5.23
C ILE A 303 2.80 0.60 -6.30
N ASP A 304 1.74 0.41 -7.08
CA ASP A 304 1.69 -0.50 -8.22
C ASP A 304 2.74 -0.17 -9.30
N GLU A 305 3.07 1.10 -9.50
CA GLU A 305 4.10 1.50 -10.44
C GLU A 305 5.48 1.02 -10.00
N TYR A 306 5.85 1.21 -8.71
CA TYR A 306 7.10 0.69 -8.16
C TYR A 306 7.14 -0.85 -8.21
N MET A 307 6.04 -1.52 -7.86
CA MET A 307 6.00 -2.98 -7.90
C MET A 307 6.06 -3.53 -9.32
N SER A 308 5.45 -2.86 -10.29
CA SER A 308 5.49 -3.25 -11.71
C SER A 308 6.90 -3.18 -12.33
N LEU A 309 7.79 -2.34 -11.79
CA LEU A 309 9.19 -2.27 -12.23
C LEU A 309 9.89 -3.63 -12.11
N HIS A 310 9.56 -4.42 -11.09
CA HIS A 310 10.17 -5.75 -10.91
C HIS A 310 10.03 -6.65 -12.14
N SER A 311 8.88 -6.62 -12.81
CA SER A 311 8.64 -7.45 -14.00
C SER A 311 9.21 -6.86 -15.28
N ARG A 312 9.39 -5.52 -15.35
CA ARG A 312 9.84 -4.79 -16.54
C ARG A 312 11.33 -4.51 -16.54
N GLN A 313 11.91 -4.29 -15.38
CA GLN A 313 13.28 -3.79 -15.21
C GLN A 313 14.17 -4.82 -14.47
N PRO A 314 14.93 -5.64 -15.18
CA PRO A 314 15.76 -6.67 -14.55
C PRO A 314 16.84 -6.12 -13.61
N ARG A 315 17.21 -4.85 -13.70
CA ARG A 315 18.19 -4.16 -12.84
C ARG A 315 17.58 -3.66 -11.54
N TYR A 316 16.27 -3.59 -11.45
CA TYR A 316 15.54 -3.09 -10.29
C TYR A 316 15.41 -4.17 -9.22
N ALA A 317 16.01 -3.93 -8.06
CA ALA A 317 16.04 -4.87 -6.93
C ALA A 317 14.99 -4.56 -5.84
N GLY A 318 14.04 -3.63 -6.10
CA GLY A 318 13.07 -3.19 -5.11
C GLY A 318 13.59 -2.04 -4.25
N GLY A 319 13.23 -2.01 -2.98
CA GLY A 319 13.64 -0.93 -2.07
C GLY A 319 12.95 -1.01 -0.71
N PHE A 320 13.09 0.08 0.04
CA PHE A 320 12.54 0.21 1.38
C PHE A 320 11.49 1.32 1.43
N LEU A 321 10.28 1.00 1.89
CA LEU A 321 9.26 2.00 2.22
C LEU A 321 9.83 3.00 3.24
N CYS A 322 9.40 4.24 3.13
CA CYS A 322 9.90 5.33 3.94
C CYS A 322 9.67 5.08 5.44
N GLU A 323 10.49 5.70 6.26
CA GLU A 323 10.30 5.76 7.71
C GLU A 323 8.92 6.33 8.08
N GLY A 324 8.33 5.86 9.21
CA GLY A 324 6.95 6.20 9.62
C GLY A 324 5.88 5.27 9.02
N THR A 325 6.21 4.44 8.04
CA THR A 325 5.27 3.43 7.50
C THR A 325 4.83 2.43 8.57
N LEU A 326 5.73 2.04 9.48
CA LEU A 326 5.40 1.15 10.60
C LEU A 326 4.30 1.77 11.50
N ASP A 327 4.36 3.05 11.80
CA ASP A 327 3.36 3.75 12.61
C ASP A 327 1.98 3.71 11.93
N ASN A 328 1.94 3.88 10.61
CA ASN A 328 0.71 3.78 9.83
C ASN A 328 0.16 2.33 9.80
N MET A 329 1.03 1.32 9.76
CA MET A 329 0.64 -0.09 9.90
C MET A 329 0.06 -0.36 11.29
N LEU A 330 0.70 0.14 12.36
CA LEU A 330 0.23 -0.01 13.74
C LEU A 330 -1.12 0.68 13.97
N LYS A 331 -1.36 1.82 13.34
CA LYS A 331 -2.65 2.54 13.37
C LYS A 331 -3.72 1.92 12.47
N GLY A 332 -3.37 0.95 11.63
CA GLY A 332 -4.31 0.34 10.69
C GLY A 332 -4.81 1.30 9.60
N MET A 333 -3.96 2.23 9.15
CA MET A 333 -4.35 3.22 8.15
C MET A 333 -4.82 2.56 6.84
N PRO A 334 -5.87 3.07 6.17
CA PRO A 334 -6.46 2.44 4.96
C PRO A 334 -5.45 2.16 3.84
N ALA A 335 -4.46 3.05 3.67
CA ALA A 335 -3.40 2.90 2.67
C ALA A 335 -2.55 1.63 2.84
N MET A 336 -2.47 1.07 4.06
CA MET A 336 -1.66 -0.12 4.34
C MET A 336 -2.23 -1.38 3.68
N GLN A 337 -3.52 -1.40 3.38
CA GLN A 337 -4.12 -2.48 2.60
C GLN A 337 -3.61 -2.50 1.14
N GLU A 338 -3.37 -1.33 0.55
CA GLU A 338 -2.80 -1.23 -0.80
C GLU A 338 -1.37 -1.76 -0.81
N ILE A 339 -0.53 -1.39 0.17
CA ILE A 339 0.83 -1.93 0.31
C ILE A 339 0.79 -3.46 0.41
N SER A 340 -0.04 -4.00 1.31
CA SER A 340 -0.19 -5.45 1.48
C SER A 340 -0.61 -6.13 0.18
N TYR A 341 -1.54 -5.55 -0.57
CA TYR A 341 -2.04 -6.07 -1.83
C TYR A 341 -0.97 -6.05 -2.93
N GLN A 342 -0.30 -4.94 -3.11
CA GLN A 342 0.72 -4.79 -4.16
C GLN A 342 1.97 -5.64 -3.91
N MET A 343 2.28 -5.91 -2.65
CA MET A 343 3.46 -6.71 -2.25
C MET A 343 3.19 -8.21 -2.10
N GLN A 344 1.96 -8.69 -2.36
CA GLN A 344 1.65 -10.11 -2.26
C GLN A 344 2.48 -10.96 -3.25
N SER A 345 2.76 -12.22 -2.87
CA SER A 345 3.58 -13.15 -3.67
C SER A 345 2.75 -14.18 -4.43
N ILE A 346 1.42 -14.01 -4.48
CA ILE A 346 0.51 -14.87 -5.24
C ILE A 346 -0.28 -13.98 -6.20
N SER A 347 -0.19 -14.28 -7.49
CA SER A 347 -0.99 -13.60 -8.51
C SER A 347 -2.02 -14.55 -9.10
N THR A 348 -3.22 -14.03 -9.36
CA THR A 348 -4.31 -14.78 -9.96
C THR A 348 -4.76 -14.12 -11.25
N LEU A 349 -4.71 -14.87 -12.34
CA LEU A 349 -5.17 -14.46 -13.65
C LEU A 349 -6.23 -15.44 -14.15
N SER A 350 -7.00 -15.06 -15.16
CA SER A 350 -7.93 -16.00 -15.80
C SER A 350 -8.21 -15.61 -17.22
N GLN A 351 -8.18 -16.59 -18.12
CA GLN A 351 -8.63 -16.46 -19.51
C GLN A 351 -10.09 -16.94 -19.71
N ALA A 352 -10.63 -17.72 -18.75
CA ALA A 352 -11.99 -18.22 -18.79
C ALA A 352 -12.69 -18.13 -17.42
N PRO A 353 -12.77 -16.92 -16.83
CA PRO A 353 -13.35 -16.75 -15.51
C PRO A 353 -14.84 -17.08 -15.45
N ARG A 354 -15.56 -16.99 -16.56
CA ARG A 354 -17.00 -17.31 -16.62
C ARG A 354 -17.33 -18.77 -16.26
N VAL A 355 -16.36 -19.69 -16.37
CA VAL A 355 -16.49 -21.14 -16.05
C VAL A 355 -15.54 -21.57 -14.94
N GLY A 356 -15.05 -20.66 -14.13
CA GLY A 356 -14.24 -20.93 -12.94
C GLY A 356 -12.79 -21.37 -13.20
N LYS A 357 -12.27 -21.21 -14.40
CA LYS A 357 -10.88 -21.56 -14.71
C LYS A 357 -9.97 -20.38 -14.37
N VAL A 358 -9.06 -20.56 -13.41
CA VAL A 358 -8.09 -19.54 -12.98
C VAL A 358 -6.66 -20.08 -13.01
N GLU A 359 -5.71 -19.21 -13.18
CA GLU A 359 -4.28 -19.45 -13.19
C GLU A 359 -3.68 -18.81 -11.93
N VAL A 360 -2.99 -19.61 -11.12
CA VAL A 360 -2.31 -19.17 -9.89
C VAL A 360 -0.83 -19.18 -10.13
N PHE A 361 -0.20 -18.01 -10.06
CA PHE A 361 1.24 -17.84 -10.20
C PHE A 361 1.87 -17.65 -8.82
N ASN A 362 2.95 -18.41 -8.54
CA ASN A 362 3.78 -18.26 -7.36
C ASN A 362 4.98 -17.37 -7.68
N ASP A 363 5.02 -16.15 -7.12
CA ASP A 363 6.08 -15.18 -7.33
C ASP A 363 7.32 -15.42 -6.45
N SER A 364 7.27 -16.37 -5.51
CA SER A 364 8.42 -16.76 -4.68
C SER A 364 9.55 -17.37 -5.53
N PHE A 365 10.79 -17.21 -5.08
CA PHE A 365 11.96 -17.77 -5.75
C PHE A 365 12.40 -19.14 -5.17
N TYR A 366 12.00 -19.43 -3.93
CA TYR A 366 12.47 -20.64 -3.22
C TYR A 366 11.35 -21.45 -2.62
N GLU A 367 10.27 -20.79 -2.14
CA GLU A 367 9.19 -21.47 -1.45
C GLU A 367 8.13 -21.99 -2.42
N THR A 368 7.78 -23.28 -2.28
CA THR A 368 6.63 -23.87 -2.99
C THR A 368 5.35 -23.45 -2.31
N LEU A 369 4.43 -22.86 -3.06
CA LEU A 369 3.11 -22.48 -2.58
C LEU A 369 2.27 -23.75 -2.37
N SER A 370 2.08 -24.15 -1.12
CA SER A 370 1.31 -25.36 -0.74
C SER A 370 0.51 -25.16 0.54
N ASN A 371 0.89 -24.17 1.37
CA ASN A 371 0.32 -23.94 2.69
C ASN A 371 -0.81 -22.90 2.66
N VAL A 372 -1.71 -23.02 1.68
CA VAL A 372 -2.86 -22.12 1.53
C VAL A 372 -4.15 -22.89 1.21
N THR A 373 -5.27 -22.34 1.66
CA THR A 373 -6.63 -22.68 1.22
C THR A 373 -7.18 -21.55 0.37
N ILE A 374 -8.01 -21.85 -0.61
CA ILE A 374 -8.56 -20.87 -1.53
C ILE A 374 -10.07 -20.78 -1.32
N SER A 375 -10.57 -19.60 -1.00
CA SER A 375 -11.99 -19.27 -1.06
C SER A 375 -12.29 -18.37 -2.25
N TRP A 376 -13.50 -18.45 -2.78
CA TRP A 376 -13.92 -17.60 -3.89
C TRP A 376 -15.36 -17.14 -3.76
N VAL A 377 -15.66 -15.98 -4.34
CA VAL A 377 -16.99 -15.36 -4.38
C VAL A 377 -17.23 -14.82 -5.78
N VAL A 378 -18.34 -15.21 -6.39
CA VAL A 378 -18.85 -14.55 -7.60
C VAL A 378 -19.84 -13.48 -7.19
N ARG A 379 -19.66 -12.26 -7.73
CA ARG A 379 -20.59 -11.15 -7.52
C ARG A 379 -21.30 -10.78 -8.80
N HIS A 380 -22.60 -10.56 -8.70
CA HIS A 380 -23.47 -10.01 -9.75
C HIS A 380 -23.96 -8.64 -9.32
N ASN A 381 -23.60 -7.58 -10.07
CA ASN A 381 -23.87 -6.19 -9.71
C ASN A 381 -23.43 -5.86 -8.27
N GLY A 382 -22.26 -6.36 -7.86
CA GLY A 382 -21.69 -6.18 -6.53
C GLY A 382 -22.20 -7.15 -5.46
N ALA A 383 -23.40 -7.74 -5.60
CA ALA A 383 -23.94 -8.70 -4.64
C ALA A 383 -23.28 -10.08 -4.77
N ALA A 384 -22.92 -10.70 -3.64
CA ALA A 384 -22.42 -12.08 -3.62
C ALA A 384 -23.53 -13.06 -3.99
N VAL A 385 -23.39 -13.77 -5.12
CA VAL A 385 -24.41 -14.70 -5.65
C VAL A 385 -23.97 -16.17 -5.59
N LEU A 386 -22.67 -16.43 -5.67
CA LEU A 386 -22.07 -17.75 -5.49
C LEU A 386 -20.82 -17.64 -4.62
N LYS A 387 -20.57 -18.63 -3.81
CA LYS A 387 -19.35 -18.75 -2.99
C LYS A 387 -18.92 -20.19 -2.85
N GLY A 388 -17.63 -20.43 -2.66
CA GLY A 388 -17.12 -21.77 -2.46
C GLY A 388 -15.66 -21.76 -2.01
N GLN A 389 -15.14 -22.99 -1.86
CA GLN A 389 -13.75 -23.24 -1.55
C GLN A 389 -13.17 -24.23 -2.54
N TYR A 390 -11.90 -24.05 -2.89
CA TYR A 390 -11.17 -25.05 -3.65
C TYR A 390 -10.52 -26.04 -2.67
N THR A 391 -10.99 -27.28 -2.71
CA THR A 391 -10.64 -28.32 -1.72
C THR A 391 -9.66 -29.37 -2.23
N LYS A 392 -9.31 -29.33 -3.53
CA LYS A 392 -8.34 -30.29 -4.09
C LYS A 392 -6.93 -29.95 -3.67
N PRO A 393 -6.03 -30.95 -3.46
CA PRO A 393 -4.62 -30.69 -3.25
C PRO A 393 -4.04 -29.85 -4.38
N PHE A 394 -3.23 -28.87 -4.00
CA PHE A 394 -2.69 -27.90 -4.95
C PHE A 394 -1.30 -27.46 -4.47
N THR A 395 -0.37 -27.44 -5.40
CA THR A 395 0.97 -26.94 -5.18
C THR A 395 1.43 -26.15 -6.40
N VAL A 396 2.16 -25.06 -6.17
CA VAL A 396 2.78 -24.28 -7.24
C VAL A 396 4.25 -24.09 -6.90
N ALA A 397 5.12 -24.66 -7.71
CA ALA A 397 6.56 -24.49 -7.54
C ALA A 397 6.98 -23.01 -7.71
N PRO A 398 8.15 -22.61 -7.19
CA PRO A 398 8.67 -21.24 -7.33
C PRO A 398 8.70 -20.80 -8.80
N ARG A 399 8.25 -19.58 -9.09
CA ARG A 399 8.19 -18.96 -10.42
C ARG A 399 7.38 -19.76 -11.45
N LYS A 400 6.40 -20.56 -10.99
CA LYS A 400 5.52 -21.36 -11.86
C LYS A 400 4.07 -20.97 -11.71
N THR A 401 3.27 -21.39 -12.71
CA THR A 401 1.82 -21.21 -12.75
C THR A 401 1.14 -22.57 -12.70
N THR A 402 0.06 -22.66 -11.93
CA THR A 402 -0.84 -23.83 -11.92
C THR A 402 -2.25 -23.38 -12.29
N ARG A 403 -2.93 -24.22 -13.09
CA ARG A 403 -4.33 -24.00 -13.46
C ARG A 403 -5.25 -24.78 -12.53
N ILE A 404 -6.26 -24.11 -11.99
CA ILE A 404 -7.28 -24.71 -11.15
C ILE A 404 -8.69 -24.39 -11.72
N ASN A 405 -9.64 -25.27 -11.40
CA ASN A 405 -11.04 -25.06 -11.74
C ASN A 405 -11.86 -24.96 -10.45
N LEU A 406 -12.47 -23.82 -10.23
CA LEU A 406 -13.27 -23.52 -9.04
C LEU A 406 -14.62 -24.26 -8.98
N GLY A 407 -15.04 -24.88 -10.11
CA GLY A 407 -16.14 -25.84 -10.12
C GLY A 407 -17.55 -25.27 -10.30
N TYR A 408 -17.68 -24.02 -10.66
CA TYR A 408 -19.03 -23.45 -10.95
C TYR A 408 -19.38 -23.51 -12.44
N ALA A 409 -20.71 -23.48 -12.72
CA ALA A 409 -21.26 -23.52 -14.06
C ALA A 409 -21.03 -22.20 -14.84
N ASP A 410 -21.33 -22.19 -16.13
CA ASP A 410 -21.18 -20.99 -16.98
C ASP A 410 -22.04 -19.83 -16.46
N LEU A 411 -21.40 -18.82 -15.90
CA LEU A 411 -22.06 -17.65 -15.31
C LEU A 411 -22.88 -16.83 -16.32
N PHE A 412 -22.55 -16.87 -17.61
CA PHE A 412 -23.29 -16.10 -18.62
C PHE A 412 -24.66 -16.73 -18.91
N LYS A 413 -24.82 -18.04 -18.67
CA LYS A 413 -26.12 -18.71 -18.77
C LYS A 413 -27.02 -18.38 -17.58
N THR A 414 -26.43 -18.32 -16.36
CA THR A 414 -27.17 -18.05 -15.13
C THR A 414 -27.48 -16.56 -14.96
N TYR A 415 -26.55 -15.70 -15.34
CA TYR A 415 -26.63 -14.24 -15.22
C TYR A 415 -26.40 -13.60 -16.60
N PRO A 416 -27.43 -13.46 -17.44
CA PRO A 416 -27.27 -13.00 -18.82
C PRO A 416 -26.89 -11.53 -18.95
N THR A 417 -27.21 -10.70 -17.96
CA THR A 417 -26.94 -9.26 -17.94
C THR A 417 -26.14 -8.85 -16.68
N GLY A 418 -25.84 -7.57 -16.53
CA GLY A 418 -25.16 -6.99 -15.34
C GLY A 418 -23.67 -7.28 -15.26
N GLN A 419 -22.98 -6.57 -14.37
CA GLN A 419 -21.56 -6.77 -14.09
C GLN A 419 -21.36 -8.09 -13.33
N LEU A 420 -20.31 -8.84 -13.70
CA LEU A 420 -19.86 -10.03 -12.98
C LEU A 420 -18.40 -9.88 -12.58
N THR A 421 -18.09 -10.15 -11.31
CA THR A 421 -16.72 -10.24 -10.81
C THR A 421 -16.52 -11.55 -10.05
N LEU A 422 -15.27 -12.03 -10.03
CA LEU A 422 -14.83 -13.18 -9.27
C LEU A 422 -13.76 -12.72 -8.29
N ASP A 423 -14.03 -12.83 -7.00
CA ASP A 423 -13.05 -12.62 -5.93
C ASP A 423 -12.41 -13.97 -5.60
N VAL A 424 -11.09 -14.01 -5.50
CA VAL A 424 -10.31 -15.18 -5.07
C VAL A 424 -9.45 -14.74 -3.88
N THR A 425 -9.52 -15.49 -2.79
CA THR A 425 -8.78 -15.18 -1.57
C THR A 425 -8.00 -16.39 -1.09
N TYR A 426 -6.74 -16.17 -0.76
CA TYR A 426 -5.81 -17.19 -0.26
C TYR A 426 -5.64 -17.02 1.25
N HIS A 427 -5.87 -18.08 1.99
CA HIS A 427 -5.75 -18.10 3.44
C HIS A 427 -4.68 -19.11 3.86
N GLN A 428 -3.88 -18.76 4.85
CA GLN A 428 -2.90 -19.67 5.46
C GLN A 428 -3.59 -20.93 5.98
N SER A 429 -3.18 -22.11 5.54
CA SER A 429 -3.84 -23.38 5.92
C SER A 429 -3.32 -23.95 7.24
N VAL A 430 -2.02 -23.77 7.52
CA VAL A 430 -1.35 -24.17 8.77
C VAL A 430 -0.64 -22.96 9.35
N ALA A 431 -0.80 -22.72 10.66
CA ALA A 431 -0.13 -21.62 11.31
C ALA A 431 1.39 -21.73 11.23
N THR A 432 2.07 -20.60 11.05
CA THR A 432 3.52 -20.43 11.22
C THR A 432 3.77 -19.51 12.43
N PRO A 433 5.01 -19.34 12.88
CA PRO A 433 5.28 -18.43 14.02
C PRO A 433 4.80 -16.98 13.80
N LEU A 434 4.76 -16.53 12.55
CA LEU A 434 4.35 -15.14 12.22
C LEU A 434 2.99 -15.01 11.53
N VAL A 435 2.42 -16.10 11.00
CA VAL A 435 1.15 -16.06 10.23
C VAL A 435 0.17 -17.06 10.83
N ASN A 436 -1.00 -16.58 11.26
CA ASN A 436 -2.03 -17.42 11.84
C ASN A 436 -2.76 -18.24 10.78
N LYS A 437 -3.25 -19.42 11.17
CA LYS A 437 -4.17 -20.21 10.32
C LYS A 437 -5.42 -19.38 10.02
N GLY A 438 -5.85 -19.38 8.76
CA GLY A 438 -7.00 -18.61 8.27
C GLY A 438 -6.68 -17.15 7.90
N GLN A 439 -5.48 -16.64 8.23
CA GLN A 439 -5.07 -15.30 7.83
C GLN A 439 -5.00 -15.18 6.31
N THR A 440 -5.57 -14.11 5.76
CA THR A 440 -5.47 -13.81 4.32
C THR A 440 -4.04 -13.42 3.98
N VAL A 441 -3.44 -14.12 3.02
CA VAL A 441 -2.07 -13.89 2.54
C VAL A 441 -2.03 -13.28 1.15
N ALA A 442 -3.08 -13.48 0.36
CA ALA A 442 -3.26 -12.83 -0.94
C ALA A 442 -4.73 -12.81 -1.35
N LYS A 443 -5.09 -11.90 -2.23
CA LYS A 443 -6.44 -11.78 -2.80
C LYS A 443 -6.38 -11.22 -4.22
N ALA A 444 -7.38 -11.52 -5.03
CA ALA A 444 -7.53 -10.95 -6.37
C ALA A 444 -9.00 -10.80 -6.72
N GLN A 445 -9.35 -9.77 -7.48
CA GLN A 445 -10.67 -9.63 -8.11
C GLN A 445 -10.50 -9.64 -9.63
N ILE A 446 -11.23 -10.53 -10.31
CA ILE A 446 -11.20 -10.69 -11.75
C ILE A 446 -12.55 -10.20 -12.32
N VAL A 447 -12.48 -9.31 -13.30
CA VAL A 447 -13.68 -8.88 -14.03
C VAL A 447 -14.07 -10.00 -15.01
N VAL A 448 -15.23 -10.64 -14.75
CA VAL A 448 -15.79 -11.70 -15.59
C VAL A 448 -16.61 -11.10 -16.72
N ARG A 449 -17.42 -10.08 -16.42
CA ARG A 449 -18.14 -9.24 -17.36
C ARG A 449 -18.09 -7.79 -16.89
N PRO A 450 -17.67 -6.84 -17.74
CA PRO A 450 -17.56 -5.43 -17.36
C PRO A 450 -18.94 -4.82 -17.08
N PHE A 451 -18.93 -3.73 -16.32
CA PHE A 451 -20.10 -2.91 -16.08
C PHE A 451 -20.57 -2.22 -17.36
N LYS A 452 -21.88 -2.18 -17.54
CA LYS A 452 -22.57 -1.33 -18.52
C LYS A 452 -23.70 -0.63 -17.80
N ALA A 453 -23.83 0.68 -17.98
CA ALA A 453 -24.82 1.49 -17.27
C ALA A 453 -26.28 1.06 -17.53
N ASP A 454 -26.57 0.65 -18.75
CA ASP A 454 -27.88 0.14 -19.18
C ASP A 454 -28.30 -1.19 -18.52
N ALA A 455 -27.34 -1.86 -17.85
CA ALA A 455 -27.58 -3.12 -17.16
C ALA A 455 -28.04 -2.95 -15.69
N LEU A 456 -28.00 -1.73 -15.14
CA LEU A 456 -28.53 -1.46 -13.81
C LEU A 456 -30.09 -1.32 -13.90
N PRO A 457 -30.83 -1.96 -12.99
CA PRO A 457 -32.24 -1.69 -12.89
C PRO A 457 -32.45 -0.20 -12.58
N VAL A 458 -33.32 0.45 -13.36
CA VAL A 458 -33.80 1.79 -13.00
C VAL A 458 -34.66 1.59 -11.75
N PRO A 459 -34.40 2.30 -10.64
CA PRO A 459 -35.26 2.20 -9.47
C PRO A 459 -36.69 2.58 -9.87
N ASP A 460 -37.64 1.67 -9.67
CA ASP A 460 -39.04 1.99 -9.80
C ASP A 460 -39.38 2.95 -8.64
N VAL A 461 -39.71 4.19 -8.95
CA VAL A 461 -40.34 5.08 -7.99
C VAL A 461 -41.74 4.55 -7.79
N ALA A 462 -41.88 3.70 -6.76
CA ALA A 462 -43.03 2.88 -6.56
C ALA A 462 -44.33 3.72 -6.58
N ASP A 463 -45.31 3.24 -7.34
CA ASP A 463 -46.75 3.53 -7.28
C ASP A 463 -47.20 5.01 -7.35
N ALA A 464 -46.35 5.96 -7.68
CA ALA A 464 -46.74 7.33 -7.89
C ALA A 464 -47.38 7.47 -9.29
N ASN A 465 -48.62 7.86 -9.32
CA ASN A 465 -49.25 8.34 -10.56
C ASN A 465 -49.01 9.84 -10.68
N PRO A 466 -47.84 10.27 -11.24
CA PRO A 466 -47.43 11.67 -11.22
C PRO A 466 -48.32 12.51 -12.14
N SER A 467 -48.77 13.67 -11.66
CA SER A 467 -49.39 14.67 -12.51
C SER A 467 -48.32 15.42 -13.33
N LYS A 468 -48.76 16.11 -14.39
CA LYS A 468 -47.85 16.92 -15.21
C LYS A 468 -47.16 18.00 -14.40
N LEU A 469 -45.88 18.22 -14.69
CA LEU A 469 -45.09 19.28 -14.09
C LEU A 469 -45.65 20.66 -14.42
N LYS A 470 -45.84 21.49 -13.38
CA LYS A 470 -46.22 22.91 -13.49
C LYS A 470 -44.97 23.77 -13.26
N LEU A 471 -44.68 24.66 -14.21
CA LEU A 471 -43.61 25.64 -14.12
C LEU A 471 -44.18 26.99 -13.71
N LYS A 472 -43.75 27.53 -12.55
CA LYS A 472 -44.08 28.85 -12.03
C LYS A 472 -42.80 29.71 -12.00
N ARG A 473 -42.86 30.87 -12.66
CA ARG A 473 -41.79 31.88 -12.65
C ARG A 473 -42.22 33.01 -11.71
N GLY A 474 -41.73 32.97 -10.44
CA GLY A 474 -41.91 34.04 -9.47
C GLY A 474 -40.93 35.18 -9.72
N GLN A 475 -40.93 36.19 -8.84
CA GLN A 475 -40.00 37.32 -8.90
C GLN A 475 -38.54 36.85 -8.72
N ASP A 476 -38.26 36.14 -7.65
CA ASP A 476 -36.90 35.74 -7.23
C ASP A 476 -36.61 34.23 -7.45
N ILE A 477 -37.67 33.42 -7.62
CA ILE A 477 -37.58 31.96 -7.62
C ILE A 477 -38.33 31.40 -8.81
N ILE A 478 -37.74 30.40 -9.46
CA ILE A 478 -38.39 29.48 -10.40
C ILE A 478 -38.76 28.22 -9.65
N THR A 479 -40.05 27.83 -9.69
CA THR A 479 -40.55 26.59 -9.06
C THR A 479 -41.13 25.65 -10.10
N ILE A 480 -40.73 24.37 -10.03
CA ILE A 480 -41.28 23.28 -10.85
C ILE A 480 -41.85 22.27 -9.88
N ALA A 481 -43.13 21.97 -10.00
CA ALA A 481 -43.80 21.10 -9.04
C ALA A 481 -44.94 20.25 -9.68
N ASN A 482 -45.18 19.13 -9.07
CA ASN A 482 -46.40 18.32 -9.27
C ASN A 482 -46.82 17.70 -7.91
N ASN A 483 -47.64 16.66 -7.93
CA ASN A 483 -48.04 15.93 -6.70
C ASN A 483 -46.94 15.07 -6.08
N VAL A 484 -45.83 14.84 -6.78
CA VAL A 484 -44.72 14.00 -6.34
C VAL A 484 -43.56 14.85 -5.81
N CYS A 485 -43.20 15.92 -6.50
CA CYS A 485 -41.97 16.68 -6.20
C CYS A 485 -42.17 18.19 -6.34
N THR A 486 -41.31 18.93 -5.62
CA THR A 486 -41.13 20.40 -5.74
C THR A 486 -39.66 20.71 -5.84
N VAL A 487 -39.25 21.37 -6.93
CA VAL A 487 -37.91 21.81 -7.19
C VAL A 487 -37.89 23.32 -7.41
N SER A 488 -36.96 24.05 -6.78
CA SER A 488 -36.88 25.51 -6.93
C SER A 488 -35.44 25.96 -7.19
N PHE A 489 -35.35 27.03 -7.99
CA PHE A 489 -34.08 27.69 -8.34
C PHE A 489 -34.14 29.17 -8.01
N ASN A 490 -33.08 29.70 -7.41
CA ASN A 490 -32.95 31.16 -7.19
C ASN A 490 -32.53 31.84 -8.50
N LYS A 491 -33.26 32.88 -8.90
CA LYS A 491 -33.02 33.55 -10.19
C LYS A 491 -31.77 34.44 -10.21
N ALA A 492 -31.34 34.93 -9.06
CA ALA A 492 -30.15 35.77 -8.97
C ALA A 492 -28.86 34.96 -9.03
N THR A 493 -28.90 33.71 -8.50
CA THR A 493 -27.71 32.84 -8.41
C THR A 493 -27.73 31.67 -9.37
N GLY A 494 -28.91 31.29 -9.89
CA GLY A 494 -29.08 30.08 -10.71
C GLY A 494 -29.04 28.76 -9.92
N TRP A 495 -28.83 28.79 -8.59
CA TRP A 495 -28.68 27.60 -7.78
C TRP A 495 -30.01 26.91 -7.47
N LEU A 496 -29.97 25.58 -7.37
CA LEU A 496 -31.00 24.75 -6.78
C LEU A 496 -31.12 25.05 -5.29
N THR A 497 -32.29 25.50 -4.82
CA THR A 497 -32.53 25.88 -3.42
C THR A 497 -33.59 25.09 -2.72
N ARG A 498 -34.32 24.23 -3.47
CA ARG A 498 -35.31 23.31 -2.94
C ARG A 498 -35.39 22.04 -3.79
N TYR A 499 -35.41 20.91 -3.16
CA TYR A 499 -35.68 19.62 -3.78
C TYR A 499 -36.42 18.75 -2.78
N ASP A 500 -37.75 18.74 -2.91
CA ASP A 500 -38.63 17.93 -2.07
C ASP A 500 -39.26 16.84 -2.89
N VAL A 501 -39.43 15.66 -2.31
CA VAL A 501 -40.11 14.52 -2.89
C VAL A 501 -41.03 13.92 -1.84
N PHE A 502 -42.33 13.79 -2.18
CA PHE A 502 -43.38 13.37 -1.25
C PHE A 502 -43.37 14.13 0.09
N GLY A 503 -43.15 15.44 0.03
CA GLY A 503 -43.11 16.30 1.21
C GLY A 503 -41.80 16.24 2.01
N HIS A 504 -40.86 15.34 1.70
CA HIS A 504 -39.57 15.23 2.36
C HIS A 504 -38.49 16.04 1.61
N THR A 505 -37.72 16.84 2.33
CA THR A 505 -36.63 17.63 1.71
C THR A 505 -35.36 16.78 1.53
N MET A 506 -34.75 16.89 0.35
CA MET A 506 -33.48 16.26 -0.01
C MET A 506 -32.29 17.22 0.20
N LEU A 507 -32.55 18.52 0.44
CA LEU A 507 -31.51 19.54 0.73
C LEU A 507 -31.55 19.90 2.22
N ALA A 508 -30.36 20.07 2.81
CA ALA A 508 -30.24 20.67 4.13
C ALA A 508 -30.78 22.13 4.13
N ASP A 509 -31.12 22.65 5.29
CA ASP A 509 -31.57 24.05 5.40
C ASP A 509 -30.48 25.00 4.90
N GLY A 510 -30.85 25.87 3.93
CA GLY A 510 -29.88 26.70 3.20
C GLY A 510 -28.91 25.93 2.29
N GLY A 511 -29.05 24.62 2.17
CA GLY A 511 -28.21 23.77 1.34
C GLY A 511 -28.50 23.91 -0.16
N THR A 512 -27.55 23.42 -0.97
CA THR A 512 -27.64 23.48 -2.43
C THR A 512 -26.82 22.35 -3.08
N LEU A 513 -26.97 22.23 -4.40
CA LEU A 513 -26.11 21.44 -5.25
C LEU A 513 -25.19 22.38 -6.03
N LYS A 514 -23.89 22.34 -5.74
CA LYS A 514 -22.87 23.26 -6.32
C LYS A 514 -21.77 22.48 -7.04
N PRO A 515 -21.14 23.06 -8.08
CA PRO A 515 -19.90 22.54 -8.64
C PRO A 515 -18.81 22.41 -7.58
N ASN A 516 -18.00 21.36 -7.68
CA ASN A 516 -16.87 21.14 -6.80
C ASN A 516 -15.61 20.84 -7.61
N PHE A 517 -14.60 21.71 -7.46
CA PHE A 517 -13.31 21.62 -8.13
C PHE A 517 -12.15 21.41 -7.15
N TRP A 518 -12.44 21.45 -5.86
CA TRP A 518 -11.44 21.46 -4.79
C TRP A 518 -11.73 20.36 -3.75
N ARG A 519 -10.68 19.94 -3.06
CA ARG A 519 -10.74 19.06 -1.88
C ARG A 519 -9.80 19.61 -0.81
N PRO A 520 -9.95 19.22 0.48
CA PRO A 520 -8.93 19.46 1.48
C PRO A 520 -7.57 18.93 1.00
N LEU A 521 -6.55 19.79 1.03
CA LEU A 521 -5.24 19.44 0.50
C LEU A 521 -4.61 18.32 1.30
N THR A 522 -4.10 17.29 0.64
CA THR A 522 -3.25 16.28 1.25
C THR A 522 -1.91 16.88 1.66
N SER A 523 -1.15 16.19 2.51
CA SER A 523 0.22 16.61 2.81
C SER A 523 1.09 16.71 1.56
N ASN A 524 0.87 15.83 0.59
CA ASN A 524 1.55 15.85 -0.70
C ASN A 524 1.13 17.06 -1.55
N ASP A 525 -0.17 17.38 -1.59
CA ASP A 525 -0.65 18.58 -2.29
C ASP A 525 0.01 19.84 -1.70
N ARG A 526 0.10 19.97 -0.36
CA ARG A 526 0.76 21.11 0.30
C ARG A 526 2.25 21.18 -0.01
N ALA A 527 2.95 20.06 0.04
CA ALA A 527 4.38 20.00 -0.30
C ALA A 527 4.66 20.45 -1.75
N ALA A 528 3.64 20.38 -2.62
CA ALA A 528 3.66 20.79 -4.01
C ALA A 528 3.20 22.24 -4.27
N ASP A 529 3.21 23.09 -3.28
CA ASP A 529 2.66 24.47 -3.39
C ASP A 529 1.16 24.47 -3.77
N GLY A 530 0.43 23.44 -3.32
CA GLY A 530 -0.97 23.21 -3.68
C GLY A 530 -1.91 24.32 -3.24
N GLU A 531 -1.59 25.02 -2.15
CA GLU A 531 -2.38 26.18 -1.70
C GLU A 531 -2.40 27.29 -2.76
N LYS A 532 -1.27 27.59 -3.36
CA LYS A 532 -1.17 28.56 -4.45
C LYS A 532 -1.82 28.04 -5.73
N MET A 533 -1.64 26.78 -6.06
CA MET A 533 -2.13 26.18 -7.31
C MET A 533 -3.64 25.94 -7.27
N PHE A 534 -4.17 25.43 -6.18
CA PHE A 534 -5.55 24.96 -6.05
C PHE A 534 -6.44 25.82 -5.17
N GLY A 535 -5.86 26.70 -4.33
CA GLY A 535 -6.63 27.63 -3.48
C GLY A 535 -7.67 28.46 -4.24
N PRO A 536 -7.37 29.01 -5.43
CA PRO A 536 -8.36 29.72 -6.25
C PRO A 536 -9.61 28.92 -6.65
N TRP A 537 -9.57 27.58 -6.52
CA TRP A 537 -10.67 26.67 -6.83
C TRP A 537 -11.51 26.26 -5.63
N GLN A 538 -11.12 26.65 -4.42
CA GLN A 538 -11.83 26.29 -3.18
C GLN A 538 -13.20 26.96 -3.10
N ASP A 539 -13.24 28.26 -3.39
CA ASP A 539 -14.49 29.04 -3.40
C ASP A 539 -14.49 30.05 -4.59
N PRO A 540 -14.64 29.54 -5.83
CA PRO A 540 -14.60 30.39 -7.00
C PRO A 540 -15.85 31.24 -7.10
N ILE A 541 -15.71 32.49 -7.63
CA ILE A 541 -16.82 33.40 -7.85
C ILE A 541 -17.56 33.00 -9.12
N TYR A 542 -18.81 32.57 -8.95
CA TYR A 542 -19.73 32.22 -10.03
C TYR A 542 -20.58 33.45 -10.43
N THR A 543 -20.29 34.04 -11.59
CA THR A 543 -21.12 35.12 -12.15
C THR A 543 -22.16 34.52 -13.07
N LEU A 544 -23.46 34.56 -12.69
CA LEU A 544 -24.53 34.05 -13.51
C LEU A 544 -24.69 34.95 -14.78
N VAL A 545 -24.59 34.31 -15.94
CA VAL A 545 -24.74 34.95 -17.26
C VAL A 545 -26.17 34.85 -17.78
N SER A 546 -26.74 33.62 -17.69
CA SER A 546 -28.13 33.36 -18.09
C SER A 546 -28.75 32.25 -17.25
N LEU A 547 -30.09 32.31 -17.11
CA LEU A 547 -30.88 31.26 -16.50
C LEU A 547 -32.14 31.02 -17.37
N ASP A 548 -32.15 29.92 -18.10
CA ASP A 548 -33.20 29.57 -19.05
C ASP A 548 -34.03 28.41 -18.58
N THR A 549 -35.29 28.35 -19.00
CA THR A 549 -36.19 27.22 -18.69
C THR A 549 -36.94 26.76 -19.95
N GLN A 550 -36.90 25.47 -20.18
CA GLN A 550 -37.55 24.84 -21.32
C GLN A 550 -38.40 23.64 -20.89
N LYS A 551 -39.60 23.49 -21.47
CA LYS A 551 -40.39 22.25 -21.38
C LYS A 551 -39.98 21.33 -22.52
N LEU A 552 -39.68 20.10 -22.20
CA LEU A 552 -39.24 19.05 -23.11
C LEU A 552 -40.25 17.91 -23.09
N LYS A 553 -40.28 17.09 -24.14
CA LYS A 553 -40.88 15.76 -24.14
C LYS A 553 -39.80 14.73 -24.15
N ASN A 554 -39.82 13.81 -23.21
CA ASN A 554 -38.94 12.68 -23.20
C ASN A 554 -39.24 11.77 -24.42
N PRO A 555 -38.25 11.46 -25.26
CA PRO A 555 -38.48 10.71 -26.49
C PRO A 555 -38.98 9.27 -26.22
N ASP A 556 -38.57 8.64 -25.13
CA ASP A 556 -38.89 7.26 -24.82
C ASP A 556 -40.24 7.11 -24.10
N THR A 557 -40.50 7.97 -23.13
CA THR A 557 -41.71 7.89 -22.29
C THR A 557 -42.85 8.80 -22.77
N GLN A 558 -42.58 9.74 -23.68
CA GLN A 558 -43.50 10.82 -24.12
C GLN A 558 -44.04 11.71 -22.98
N ARG A 559 -43.47 11.61 -21.75
CA ARG A 559 -43.86 12.42 -20.60
C ARG A 559 -43.16 13.80 -20.65
N THR A 560 -43.74 14.75 -19.92
CA THR A 560 -43.20 16.10 -19.85
C THR A 560 -41.99 16.17 -18.91
N GLU A 561 -40.95 16.76 -19.38
CA GLU A 561 -39.76 17.15 -18.56
C GLU A 561 -39.58 18.68 -18.57
N VAL A 562 -38.96 19.22 -17.52
CA VAL A 562 -38.61 20.63 -17.46
C VAL A 562 -37.11 20.73 -17.25
N CYS A 563 -36.44 21.39 -18.19
CA CYS A 563 -35.02 21.68 -18.12
C CYS A 563 -34.79 23.13 -17.66
N VAL A 564 -33.92 23.30 -16.66
CA VAL A 564 -33.39 24.62 -16.23
C VAL A 564 -31.91 24.63 -16.56
N THR A 565 -31.46 25.62 -17.33
CA THR A 565 -30.04 25.78 -17.73
C THR A 565 -29.49 27.08 -17.18
N ALA A 566 -28.46 26.97 -16.36
CA ALA A 566 -27.71 28.09 -15.80
C ALA A 566 -26.32 28.17 -16.45
N GLN A 567 -25.95 29.34 -16.95
CA GLN A 567 -24.63 29.60 -17.50
C GLN A 567 -23.86 30.55 -16.58
N TYR A 568 -22.63 30.22 -16.27
CA TYR A 568 -21.77 31.00 -15.37
C TYR A 568 -20.45 31.31 -16.04
N GLU A 569 -19.92 32.48 -15.67
CA GLU A 569 -18.59 32.93 -15.96
C GLU A 569 -17.74 32.88 -14.69
N LEU A 570 -16.60 32.13 -14.70
CA LEU A 570 -15.60 32.11 -13.65
C LEU A 570 -14.38 32.88 -14.17
N LYS A 571 -14.39 34.20 -14.01
CA LYS A 571 -13.40 35.12 -14.62
C LYS A 571 -11.97 34.83 -14.16
N ALA A 572 -11.77 34.62 -12.85
CA ALA A 572 -10.45 34.35 -12.28
C ALA A 572 -9.85 33.03 -12.80
N GLN A 573 -10.69 32.02 -13.02
CA GLN A 573 -10.30 30.68 -13.51
C GLN A 573 -10.30 30.62 -15.05
N ARG A 574 -10.82 31.68 -15.74
CA ARG A 574 -10.92 31.75 -17.20
C ARG A 574 -11.69 30.59 -17.83
N ILE A 575 -12.82 30.21 -17.22
CA ILE A 575 -13.71 29.18 -17.71
C ILE A 575 -15.16 29.62 -17.78
N GLN A 576 -15.89 29.04 -18.73
CA GLN A 576 -17.34 29.03 -18.75
C GLN A 576 -17.86 27.71 -18.19
N LEU A 577 -18.94 27.79 -17.44
CA LEU A 577 -19.61 26.64 -16.83
C LEU A 577 -21.09 26.67 -17.19
N VAL A 578 -21.58 25.57 -17.74
CA VAL A 578 -23.00 25.38 -18.05
C VAL A 578 -23.52 24.21 -17.21
N ILE A 579 -24.60 24.44 -16.45
CA ILE A 579 -25.28 23.39 -15.69
C ILE A 579 -26.71 23.32 -16.16
N SER A 580 -27.13 22.11 -16.57
CA SER A 580 -28.50 21.83 -16.96
C SER A 580 -29.13 20.83 -15.96
N TYR A 581 -30.31 21.19 -15.45
CA TYR A 581 -31.11 20.40 -14.53
C TYR A 581 -32.39 19.99 -15.23
N THR A 582 -32.56 18.72 -15.55
CA THR A 582 -33.76 18.19 -16.20
C THR A 582 -34.57 17.36 -15.21
N LEU A 583 -35.74 17.88 -14.80
CA LEU A 583 -36.66 17.24 -13.87
C LEU A 583 -37.74 16.49 -14.65
N ASN A 584 -37.95 15.24 -14.31
CA ASN A 584 -39.10 14.44 -14.84
C ASN A 584 -40.31 14.45 -13.89
N GLU A 585 -41.42 13.93 -14.33
CA GLU A 585 -42.67 13.89 -13.57
C GLU A 585 -42.59 12.99 -12.31
N GLN A 586 -41.66 12.05 -12.26
CA GLN A 586 -41.39 11.16 -11.12
C GLN A 586 -40.43 11.76 -10.06
N GLY A 587 -39.99 12.99 -10.27
CA GLY A 587 -39.11 13.68 -9.35
C GLY A 587 -37.63 13.38 -9.55
N ALA A 588 -37.23 12.57 -10.53
CA ALA A 588 -35.80 12.35 -10.83
C ALA A 588 -35.21 13.58 -11.53
N LEU A 589 -34.03 13.99 -11.06
CA LEU A 589 -33.30 15.17 -11.53
C LEU A 589 -32.00 14.73 -12.23
N LYS A 590 -31.99 14.83 -13.55
CA LYS A 590 -30.77 14.66 -14.35
C LYS A 590 -29.97 15.97 -14.34
N VAL A 591 -28.73 15.91 -13.89
CA VAL A 591 -27.81 17.05 -13.80
C VAL A 591 -26.67 16.86 -14.80
N SER A 592 -26.40 17.86 -15.61
CA SER A 592 -25.30 17.88 -16.57
C SER A 592 -24.47 19.12 -16.36
N GLN A 593 -23.18 18.94 -16.07
CA GLN A 593 -22.19 19.98 -15.86
C GLN A 593 -21.20 19.98 -17.01
N LYS A 594 -21.03 21.09 -17.70
CA LYS A 594 -20.04 21.26 -18.78
C LYS A 594 -19.13 22.44 -18.48
N VAL A 595 -17.83 22.21 -18.45
CA VAL A 595 -16.79 23.24 -18.33
C VAL A 595 -16.15 23.47 -19.68
N THR A 596 -15.95 24.73 -20.03
CA THR A 596 -15.24 25.13 -21.25
C THR A 596 -14.20 26.19 -20.90
N PRO A 597 -12.88 25.88 -20.98
CA PRO A 597 -11.83 26.90 -20.87
C PRO A 597 -11.94 27.94 -21.97
N HIS A 598 -11.65 29.23 -21.68
CA HIS A 598 -11.65 30.30 -22.68
C HIS A 598 -10.58 30.10 -23.74
N ASP A 599 -9.49 29.48 -23.36
CA ASP A 599 -8.40 29.14 -24.25
C ASP A 599 -8.29 27.61 -24.31
N ALA A 600 -8.56 27.06 -25.47
CA ALA A 600 -8.52 25.61 -25.71
C ALA A 600 -7.10 25.00 -25.54
N THR A 601 -6.05 25.83 -25.57
CA THR A 601 -4.67 25.40 -25.36
C THR A 601 -4.32 25.30 -23.86
N THR A 602 -5.07 25.97 -23.00
CA THR A 602 -4.90 25.90 -21.56
C THR A 602 -5.82 24.80 -20.99
N GLN A 603 -5.24 23.93 -20.16
CA GLN A 603 -5.99 22.90 -19.45
C GLN A 603 -5.83 23.14 -17.94
N PRO A 604 -6.74 23.95 -17.32
CA PRO A 604 -6.64 24.21 -15.90
C PRO A 604 -6.61 22.91 -15.09
N LYS A 605 -5.69 22.82 -14.13
CA LYS A 605 -5.56 21.69 -13.20
C LYS A 605 -6.47 21.95 -12.01
N VAL A 606 -7.24 20.94 -11.61
CA VAL A 606 -8.12 20.97 -10.44
C VAL A 606 -7.97 19.67 -9.65
N LEU A 607 -8.42 19.66 -8.40
CA LEU A 607 -8.36 18.48 -7.54
C LEU A 607 -9.57 17.57 -7.73
N ARG A 608 -10.74 18.14 -8.07
CA ARG A 608 -11.99 17.42 -8.39
C ARG A 608 -12.64 18.01 -9.62
N TYR A 609 -13.45 17.23 -10.30
CA TYR A 609 -14.43 17.70 -11.27
C TYR A 609 -15.75 16.98 -11.03
N GLY A 610 -16.65 17.66 -10.33
CA GLY A 610 -17.92 17.12 -9.92
C GLY A 610 -18.83 18.14 -9.28
N MET A 611 -19.76 17.65 -8.47
CA MET A 611 -20.71 18.48 -7.73
C MET A 611 -20.82 18.02 -6.27
N MET A 612 -21.14 18.95 -5.39
CA MET A 612 -21.33 18.74 -3.96
C MET A 612 -22.79 19.01 -3.61
N LEU A 613 -23.47 18.02 -3.04
CA LEU A 613 -24.84 18.09 -2.55
C LEU A 613 -24.84 18.15 -1.03
N GLN A 614 -25.55 19.13 -0.48
CA GLN A 614 -25.75 19.28 0.96
C GLN A 614 -27.11 18.71 1.36
N MET A 615 -27.11 17.56 2.03
CA MET A 615 -28.32 16.84 2.43
C MET A 615 -28.59 17.00 3.94
N PRO A 616 -29.85 16.82 4.42
CA PRO A 616 -30.16 16.83 5.84
C PRO A 616 -29.35 15.78 6.60
N LYS A 617 -28.96 16.07 7.85
CA LYS A 617 -28.10 15.19 8.67
C LYS A 617 -28.68 13.78 8.87
N ASN A 618 -30.02 13.66 8.94
CA ASN A 618 -30.67 12.36 9.06
C ASN A 618 -30.54 11.48 7.79
N MET A 619 -30.14 12.04 6.65
CA MET A 619 -29.80 11.30 5.43
C MET A 619 -28.37 10.74 5.52
N SER A 620 -28.05 9.97 6.58
CA SER A 620 -26.68 9.52 6.88
C SER A 620 -26.36 8.11 6.41
N HIS A 621 -27.33 7.33 5.95
CA HIS A 621 -27.11 5.97 5.49
C HIS A 621 -26.59 5.97 4.05
N SER A 622 -25.31 5.65 3.91
CA SER A 622 -24.65 5.50 2.62
C SER A 622 -24.59 4.03 2.21
N GLN A 623 -25.12 3.70 1.04
CA GLN A 623 -24.95 2.40 0.42
C GLN A 623 -24.47 2.58 -1.02
N TYR A 624 -23.43 1.85 -1.43
CA TYR A 624 -22.89 2.04 -2.77
C TYR A 624 -22.45 0.74 -3.44
N PHE A 625 -22.52 0.75 -4.77
CA PHE A 625 -21.93 -0.24 -5.65
C PHE A 625 -20.67 0.38 -6.27
N GLY A 626 -19.51 0.07 -5.72
CA GLY A 626 -18.22 0.66 -6.06
C GLY A 626 -17.06 -0.10 -5.46
N ARG A 627 -15.88 0.53 -5.40
CA ARG A 627 -14.72 -0.03 -4.71
C ARG A 627 -14.75 0.29 -3.22
N GLY A 628 -14.47 -0.72 -2.41
CA GLY A 628 -14.49 -0.60 -0.95
C GLY A 628 -14.02 -1.86 -0.23
N PRO A 629 -14.24 -1.93 1.12
CA PRO A 629 -14.98 -0.96 1.93
C PRO A 629 -14.21 0.32 2.27
N GLU A 630 -12.86 0.29 2.27
CA GLU A 630 -12.04 1.43 2.65
C GLU A 630 -11.97 2.48 1.54
N GLU A 631 -11.62 3.72 1.94
CA GLU A 631 -11.37 4.80 1.01
C GLU A 631 -10.32 4.42 -0.03
N ASN A 632 -10.50 4.94 -1.23
CA ASN A 632 -9.58 4.65 -2.33
C ASN A 632 -9.57 5.80 -3.36
N TYR A 633 -8.46 5.91 -4.09
CA TYR A 633 -8.18 7.02 -5.01
C TYR A 633 -7.68 6.46 -6.34
N ALA A 634 -7.63 7.28 -7.37
CA ALA A 634 -7.27 6.86 -8.72
C ALA A 634 -5.95 6.07 -8.80
N ASP A 635 -4.99 6.44 -7.97
CA ASP A 635 -3.65 5.86 -7.83
C ASP A 635 -3.49 4.90 -6.62
N ARG A 636 -4.57 4.61 -5.89
CA ARG A 636 -4.59 3.73 -4.70
C ARG A 636 -5.95 3.06 -4.56
N LYS A 637 -6.25 2.06 -5.36
CA LYS A 637 -7.57 1.41 -5.39
C LYS A 637 -7.56 -0.09 -5.68
N ALA A 638 -6.42 -0.68 -6.00
CA ALA A 638 -6.38 -2.08 -6.43
C ALA A 638 -6.73 -3.05 -5.31
N SER A 639 -6.40 -2.72 -4.07
CA SER A 639 -6.75 -3.50 -2.88
C SER A 639 -8.24 -3.48 -2.55
N GLN A 640 -8.99 -2.49 -3.06
CA GLN A 640 -10.40 -2.30 -2.79
C GLN A 640 -11.24 -2.91 -3.93
N PHE A 641 -11.99 -3.96 -3.59
CA PHE A 641 -12.75 -4.72 -4.57
C PHE A 641 -14.09 -4.08 -4.86
N VAL A 642 -14.56 -4.26 -6.08
CA VAL A 642 -15.90 -3.83 -6.49
C VAL A 642 -16.94 -4.73 -5.83
N GLY A 643 -17.85 -4.11 -5.05
CA GLY A 643 -18.87 -4.79 -4.29
C GLY A 643 -20.01 -3.86 -3.90
N LEU A 644 -20.96 -4.38 -3.12
CA LEU A 644 -21.95 -3.58 -2.40
C LEU A 644 -21.44 -3.34 -0.99
N TYR A 645 -21.39 -2.08 -0.60
CA TYR A 645 -20.92 -1.63 0.71
C TYR A 645 -21.89 -0.63 1.31
N GLN A 646 -21.86 -0.50 2.63
CA GLN A 646 -22.67 0.46 3.37
C GLN A 646 -21.92 0.99 4.59
N PHE A 647 -22.20 2.22 4.96
CA PHE A 647 -21.68 2.85 6.18
C PHE A 647 -22.60 4.01 6.60
N ASP A 648 -22.47 4.45 7.85
CA ASP A 648 -23.13 5.66 8.34
C ASP A 648 -22.19 6.87 8.19
N SER A 649 -22.50 7.75 7.25
CA SER A 649 -21.70 8.97 7.00
C SER A 649 -21.71 9.97 8.15
N ALA A 650 -22.68 9.87 9.09
CA ALA A 650 -22.67 10.68 10.30
C ALA A 650 -21.66 10.19 11.36
N GLN A 651 -21.20 8.94 11.26
CA GLN A 651 -20.19 8.34 12.15
C GLN A 651 -18.79 8.37 11.51
N ALA A 652 -18.69 8.67 10.22
CA ALA A 652 -17.43 8.70 9.51
C ALA A 652 -16.53 9.85 10.00
N GLN A 653 -15.25 9.57 10.25
CA GLN A 653 -14.27 10.52 10.76
C GLN A 653 -13.01 10.51 9.93
N CYS A 654 -12.42 11.68 9.73
CA CYS A 654 -11.12 11.79 9.07
C CYS A 654 -10.05 11.11 9.92
N PRO A 655 -9.32 10.11 9.37
CA PRO A 655 -8.26 9.42 10.12
C PRO A 655 -6.92 10.18 10.08
N TYR A 656 -6.85 11.32 9.41
CA TYR A 656 -5.59 12.03 9.15
C TYR A 656 -5.46 13.31 9.98
N GLU A 657 -4.24 13.52 10.51
CA GLU A 657 -3.82 14.77 11.14
C GLU A 657 -2.57 15.30 10.43
N PRO A 658 -2.55 16.60 10.07
CA PRO A 658 -3.68 17.54 10.10
C PRO A 658 -4.81 17.13 9.14
N TYR A 659 -6.01 17.70 9.32
CA TYR A 659 -7.17 17.46 8.47
C TYR A 659 -6.85 17.66 6.99
N GLN A 660 -7.24 16.68 6.17
CA GLN A 660 -6.98 16.65 4.73
C GLN A 660 -8.06 15.80 4.03
N GLU A 661 -7.93 15.59 2.73
CA GLU A 661 -8.84 14.74 1.95
C GLU A 661 -8.94 13.33 2.53
N TRP A 662 -10.16 12.78 2.56
CA TRP A 662 -10.46 11.44 3.05
C TRP A 662 -11.83 10.93 2.54
N GLY A 663 -12.07 9.62 2.70
CA GLY A 663 -13.37 8.98 2.50
C GLY A 663 -13.82 8.84 1.05
N ASN A 664 -12.96 9.03 0.05
CA ASN A 664 -13.34 8.86 -1.35
C ASN A 664 -13.46 7.38 -1.74
N HIS A 665 -14.45 7.05 -2.60
CA HIS A 665 -14.63 5.75 -3.23
C HIS A 665 -14.63 5.89 -4.75
N CYS A 666 -13.75 5.14 -5.42
CA CYS A 666 -13.63 5.13 -6.87
C CYS A 666 -14.53 4.10 -7.54
N ASP A 667 -14.69 4.27 -8.86
CA ASP A 667 -15.39 3.33 -9.71
C ASP A 667 -16.81 3.02 -9.16
N VAL A 668 -17.51 4.03 -8.64
CA VAL A 668 -18.88 3.93 -8.16
C VAL A 668 -19.83 3.81 -9.35
N ARG A 669 -20.77 2.86 -9.30
CA ARG A 669 -21.80 2.63 -10.31
C ARG A 669 -23.12 3.20 -9.86
N ARG A 670 -23.35 3.14 -8.54
CA ARG A 670 -24.56 3.61 -7.89
C ARG A 670 -24.22 3.99 -6.45
N TRP A 671 -24.81 5.08 -5.97
CA TRP A 671 -24.70 5.52 -4.59
C TRP A 671 -26.09 5.88 -4.08
N CYS A 672 -26.53 5.30 -2.98
CA CYS A 672 -27.75 5.64 -2.29
C CYS A 672 -27.42 6.37 -1.00
N GLN A 673 -28.00 7.55 -0.81
CA GLN A 673 -27.91 8.33 0.41
C GLN A 673 -29.29 8.48 1.00
N THR A 674 -29.56 7.84 2.16
CA THR A 674 -30.91 7.71 2.71
C THR A 674 -30.94 8.01 4.20
N ASN A 675 -32.16 8.19 4.72
CA ASN A 675 -32.42 8.17 6.15
C ASN A 675 -32.60 6.71 6.67
N ALA A 676 -32.88 6.55 7.97
CA ALA A 676 -33.08 5.26 8.61
C ALA A 676 -34.29 4.47 8.06
N GLN A 677 -35.25 5.15 7.43
CA GLN A 677 -36.44 4.53 6.82
C GLN A 677 -36.20 4.14 5.35
N GLY A 678 -34.99 4.39 4.82
CA GLY A 678 -34.63 4.09 3.43
C GLY A 678 -35.08 5.16 2.43
N LEU A 679 -35.65 6.28 2.88
CA LEU A 679 -36.01 7.41 2.04
C LEU A 679 -34.76 8.25 1.72
N GLY A 680 -34.56 8.62 0.46
CA GLY A 680 -33.46 9.48 0.04
C GLY A 680 -33.25 9.51 -1.46
N LEU A 681 -32.00 9.63 -1.88
CA LEU A 681 -31.60 9.74 -3.29
C LEU A 681 -30.64 8.62 -3.70
N GLU A 682 -30.89 8.08 -4.89
CA GLU A 682 -29.90 7.28 -5.63
C GLU A 682 -29.18 8.17 -6.65
N VAL A 683 -27.86 8.10 -6.67
CA VAL A 683 -27.00 8.70 -7.69
C VAL A 683 -26.58 7.63 -8.67
N SER A 684 -26.81 7.85 -9.96
CA SER A 684 -26.35 6.99 -11.05
C SER A 684 -25.79 7.81 -12.22
N SER A 685 -24.95 7.20 -13.06
CA SER A 685 -24.35 7.84 -14.24
C SER A 685 -24.12 6.82 -15.34
N ALA A 686 -24.02 7.27 -16.59
CA ALA A 686 -23.66 6.44 -17.74
C ALA A 686 -22.25 5.86 -17.67
N ALA A 687 -21.38 6.42 -16.83
CA ALA A 687 -20.04 5.91 -16.54
C ALA A 687 -19.84 5.76 -15.02
N THR A 688 -18.80 5.08 -14.61
CA THR A 688 -18.40 5.07 -13.21
C THR A 688 -17.93 6.47 -12.77
N PHE A 689 -18.18 6.80 -11.52
CA PHE A 689 -17.82 8.08 -10.90
C PHE A 689 -17.15 7.86 -9.55
N ASN A 690 -16.69 8.91 -8.90
CA ASN A 690 -16.19 8.88 -7.54
C ASN A 690 -17.22 9.51 -6.60
N ALA A 691 -17.29 9.03 -5.36
CA ALA A 691 -18.18 9.63 -4.37
C ALA A 691 -17.59 9.51 -2.96
N SER A 692 -17.98 10.48 -2.11
CA SER A 692 -17.72 10.47 -0.66
C SER A 692 -18.89 11.13 0.07
N ALA A 693 -19.16 10.67 1.31
CA ALA A 693 -20.19 11.28 2.15
C ALA A 693 -19.72 11.38 3.60
N TYR A 694 -19.90 12.56 4.21
CA TYR A 694 -19.49 12.84 5.59
C TYR A 694 -20.25 14.05 6.16
N VAL A 695 -20.20 14.26 7.49
CA VAL A 695 -20.77 15.44 8.12
C VAL A 695 -19.95 16.68 7.72
N SER A 696 -20.64 17.76 7.35
CA SER A 696 -19.99 19.04 7.04
C SER A 696 -19.14 19.53 8.20
N THR A 697 -17.93 19.99 7.92
CA THR A 697 -17.05 20.66 8.91
C THR A 697 -17.52 22.08 9.23
N GLU A 698 -18.27 22.71 8.33
CA GLU A 698 -18.81 24.07 8.49
C GLU A 698 -20.18 24.07 9.18
N SER A 699 -20.95 23.00 9.04
CA SER A 699 -22.28 22.84 9.60
C SER A 699 -22.53 21.38 10.03
N THR A 700 -22.65 21.14 11.33
CA THR A 700 -22.97 19.81 11.87
C THR A 700 -24.40 19.34 11.56
N SER A 701 -25.20 20.14 10.86
CA SER A 701 -26.58 19.84 10.47
C SER A 701 -26.72 19.28 9.05
N ALA A 702 -25.62 19.14 8.30
CA ALA A 702 -25.65 18.68 6.93
C ALA A 702 -24.69 17.50 6.68
N ILE A 703 -25.14 16.56 5.83
CA ILE A 703 -24.27 15.59 5.16
C ILE A 703 -23.81 16.18 3.83
N ILE A 704 -22.53 16.19 3.60
CA ILE A 704 -21.93 16.51 2.31
C ILE A 704 -21.84 15.22 1.50
N LEU A 705 -22.46 15.19 0.33
CA LEU A 705 -22.30 14.15 -0.68
C LEU A 705 -21.56 14.72 -1.88
N ASN A 706 -20.30 14.31 -2.08
CA ASN A 706 -19.55 14.62 -3.28
C ASN A 706 -19.84 13.58 -4.37
N ILE A 707 -20.05 14.08 -5.60
CA ILE A 707 -20.36 13.29 -6.80
C ILE A 707 -19.42 13.77 -7.89
N ASP A 708 -18.33 13.04 -8.16
CA ASP A 708 -17.25 13.52 -9.02
C ASP A 708 -17.08 12.63 -10.26
N LEU A 709 -16.98 13.20 -11.43
CA LEU A 709 -16.50 12.47 -12.61
C LEU A 709 -15.08 11.95 -12.37
N LYS A 710 -14.22 12.81 -11.79
CA LYS A 710 -12.83 12.49 -11.46
C LYS A 710 -12.38 13.23 -10.22
N GLN A 711 -11.48 12.60 -9.49
CA GLN A 711 -10.70 13.20 -8.40
C GLN A 711 -9.23 12.86 -8.60
N SER A 712 -8.34 13.79 -8.31
CA SER A 712 -6.89 13.61 -8.37
C SER A 712 -6.42 12.52 -7.40
N GLY A 713 -5.35 11.84 -7.76
CA GLY A 713 -4.67 10.88 -6.88
C GLY A 713 -4.10 11.52 -5.62
N VAL A 714 -3.58 10.69 -4.74
CA VAL A 714 -2.94 11.07 -3.46
C VAL A 714 -1.46 10.67 -3.43
N ASN A 715 -0.91 10.31 -4.60
CA ASN A 715 0.45 9.81 -4.71
C ASN A 715 1.47 10.82 -4.18
N GLU A 716 2.60 10.26 -3.87
CA GLU A 716 3.77 11.00 -3.49
C GLU A 716 4.22 11.93 -4.62
N MET A 717 4.29 13.20 -4.28
CA MET A 717 4.97 14.18 -5.08
C MET A 717 6.39 14.27 -4.54
N THR A 718 7.27 13.43 -5.05
CA THR A 718 8.63 13.40 -4.56
C THR A 718 9.37 14.65 -4.89
N ASN A 719 10.13 15.10 -3.93
CA ASN A 719 10.92 16.25 -4.05
C ASN A 719 12.26 16.20 -3.35
N MET A 720 13.25 15.96 -4.14
CA MET A 720 14.61 16.37 -3.81
C MET A 720 15.01 17.51 -4.76
N GLY A 721 14.33 18.67 -4.64
CA GLY A 721 14.76 19.91 -5.29
C GLY A 721 14.09 20.27 -6.63
N GLN A 722 13.05 19.57 -7.08
CA GLN A 722 12.20 19.98 -8.20
C GLN A 722 10.74 19.98 -7.78
N TYR A 723 9.91 20.82 -8.39
CA TYR A 723 8.49 20.95 -8.08
C TYR A 723 7.81 19.58 -8.21
N PRO A 724 7.13 19.12 -7.16
CA PRO A 724 6.41 17.86 -7.22
C PRO A 724 5.32 17.96 -8.27
N GLU A 725 5.30 17.01 -9.18
CA GLU A 725 4.23 16.91 -10.17
C GLU A 725 3.41 15.66 -9.91
N MET A 726 2.07 15.82 -9.75
CA MET A 726 1.15 14.70 -9.78
C MET A 726 1.37 13.88 -11.05
N MET A 727 1.21 12.58 -10.97
CA MET A 727 1.31 11.69 -12.12
C MET A 727 0.29 12.07 -13.18
N ASN A 728 0.70 12.02 -14.45
CA ASN A 728 -0.12 12.49 -15.57
C ASN A 728 -1.50 11.83 -15.62
N ASP A 729 -1.58 10.54 -15.30
CA ASP A 729 -2.81 9.75 -15.42
C ASP A 729 -3.82 10.00 -14.29
N THR A 730 -3.38 10.56 -13.17
CA THR A 730 -4.23 10.84 -12.01
C THR A 730 -4.58 12.31 -11.83
N ARG A 731 -4.12 13.17 -12.74
CA ARG A 731 -4.49 14.59 -12.76
C ARG A 731 -5.89 14.80 -13.29
N VAL A 732 -6.56 15.80 -12.75
CA VAL A 732 -7.83 16.29 -13.28
C VAL A 732 -7.59 17.57 -14.07
N LEU A 733 -7.72 17.48 -15.39
CA LEU A 733 -7.56 18.59 -16.32
C LEU A 733 -8.93 18.98 -16.88
N LEU A 734 -9.22 20.28 -16.91
CA LEU A 734 -10.43 20.80 -17.52
C LEU A 734 -10.17 21.10 -19.01
N HIS A 735 -10.86 20.36 -19.90
CA HIS A 735 -10.64 20.44 -21.35
C HIS A 735 -11.95 20.35 -22.16
N GLY A 736 -13.05 20.88 -21.61
CA GLY A 736 -14.34 20.89 -22.28
C GLY A 736 -15.20 19.63 -22.08
N GLN A 737 -14.85 18.80 -21.08
CA GLN A 737 -15.63 17.62 -20.75
C GLN A 737 -16.98 17.93 -20.12
N THR A 738 -17.94 17.00 -20.30
CA THR A 738 -19.26 17.06 -19.67
C THR A 738 -19.40 15.90 -18.68
N PHE A 739 -19.91 16.20 -17.49
CA PHE A 739 -20.31 15.22 -16.51
C PHE A 739 -21.83 15.20 -16.36
N THR A 740 -22.44 14.04 -16.51
CA THR A 740 -23.90 13.86 -16.34
C THR A 740 -24.18 12.75 -15.36
N PHE A 741 -25.05 13.02 -14.39
CA PHE A 741 -25.55 12.04 -13.42
C PHE A 741 -27.05 12.30 -13.16
N CYS A 742 -27.71 11.32 -12.57
CA CYS A 742 -29.11 11.38 -12.20
C CYS A 742 -29.26 11.23 -10.68
N LEU A 743 -30.04 12.08 -10.07
CA LEU A 743 -30.55 11.96 -8.71
C LEU A 743 -31.97 11.40 -8.79
N THR A 744 -32.14 10.14 -8.36
CA THR A 744 -33.45 9.46 -8.40
C THR A 744 -33.95 9.28 -6.97
N PRO A 745 -35.15 9.77 -6.62
CA PRO A 745 -35.75 9.52 -5.31
C PRO A 745 -35.99 8.01 -5.10
N ILE A 746 -35.72 7.53 -3.88
CA ILE A 746 -35.93 6.14 -3.47
C ILE A 746 -36.57 6.07 -2.10
N GLY A 747 -37.30 4.98 -1.81
CA GLY A 747 -37.97 4.73 -0.52
C GLY A 747 -39.20 5.60 -0.25
N ALA A 748 -39.56 6.52 -1.13
CA ALA A 748 -40.74 7.37 -0.96
C ALA A 748 -41.96 6.65 -1.51
N THR A 749 -42.98 6.41 -0.67
CA THR A 749 -44.28 5.86 -1.07
C THR A 749 -45.40 6.88 -0.83
N ALA A 750 -46.43 6.83 -1.63
CA ALA A 750 -47.60 7.73 -1.51
C ALA A 750 -48.45 7.48 -0.26
N GLU A 751 -48.18 6.42 0.50
CA GLU A 751 -48.99 6.03 1.66
C GLU A 751 -48.60 6.70 3.00
N GLU A 752 -47.52 7.45 3.05
CA GLU A 752 -47.07 8.13 4.26
C GLU A 752 -47.47 9.63 4.36
N GLN A 753 -48.54 10.04 3.60
CA GLN A 753 -49.12 11.40 3.73
C GLN A 753 -50.24 11.45 4.75
#